data_f0655009dadcafaa9c15ea5c89e4f283
#
_entry.id   f0655009dadcafaa9c15ea5c89e4f283
#
_cell.length_a   1.000
_cell.length_b   1.000
_cell.length_c   1.000
_cell.angle_alpha   90.00
_cell.angle_beta   90.00
_cell.angle_gamma   90.00
#
_symmetry.space_group_name_H-M   'P 1'
#
loop_
_entity.id
_entity.type
_entity.pdbx_description
1 polymer ?
#
loop_
_entity_poly.entity_id
_entity_poly.type
_entity_poly.pdbx_seq_one_letter_code
_entity_poly.pdbx_strand_id
1 'polypeptide(L)'
;WVLASRSWRATRPFRGAGRVWSNLGRAGAWNPARWPLLLSQVSRTLRTRGLRGALLRAQREQQHFTPRALDPHSVEAIGDPGAPERLPRAEQPDVSIVIPVHNKWVYTAACLRSLAETAGRASFEVIVVDDQSSDETPANLDRIEGLLCLRNEQNLGFVGSCNRGAEAARGRYVLMLNNDTQVLDGWLDALLGTFERHPQTGLAGARLVYPDGSLQEAGGIVFSDGSGWNYGRGDIAERPEYQYSRAVDYCSGACIMLPTSLFRELGGFDPHYAPAYYEDTDLAFRVRAAGWEVRVEPAATIVHHEGISSGTDLASGIKRFQAVNREKFLQRWQAELAACPPPIVDPDDRREIRRARDHHLNGRVLIVDADTPEPDQDSGSLRLRYLMDCFRQLGYGVTFLPDNRVHAGRYTRALQAAGVEALYDPWIDSLQRFFAERGGEFAFVMISRHYVAARYLSLLQRHCPQARFIFDTVDLHYLREERLAALEGSLPLQRSAAQTRRSELAVIEAADATLVVSPVEKAVLRDAAPGARVHVISNVHEVVGSRRPFAERKDIFFVGGYQHPPNVDAAQWFVGSVWPLIRKELPDIEFHLIGSKAPEQVRALAGNGVRFHGFVADLEPWLDGCRIAVAPLRYGAGI
;
A
#
# COMPACT_ATOMS: atom_id res chain seq x y z
N TRP A 1 -35.15 -12.30 -20.95
CA TRP A 1 -35.99 -11.77 -22.04
C TRP A 1 -35.67 -10.30 -22.34
N VAL A 2 -35.60 -9.44 -21.34
CA VAL A 2 -35.27 -8.01 -21.47
C VAL A 2 -33.86 -7.79 -22.08
N LEU A 3 -32.87 -8.59 -21.72
CA LEU A 3 -31.49 -8.50 -22.22
C LEU A 3 -31.33 -8.94 -23.68
N ALA A 4 -32.31 -9.65 -24.24
CA ALA A 4 -32.30 -10.14 -25.61
C ALA A 4 -33.14 -9.27 -26.58
N SER A 5 -33.84 -8.25 -26.11
CA SER A 5 -34.71 -7.42 -26.93
C SER A 5 -33.95 -6.58 -27.96
N ARG A 6 -34.55 -6.34 -29.14
CA ARG A 6 -33.95 -5.50 -30.18
C ARG A 6 -33.69 -4.06 -29.72
N SER A 7 -34.57 -3.51 -28.87
CA SER A 7 -34.40 -2.18 -28.28
C SER A 7 -33.22 -2.13 -27.31
N TRP A 8 -32.98 -3.22 -26.58
CA TRP A 8 -31.84 -3.32 -25.64
C TRP A 8 -30.50 -3.39 -26.38
N ARG A 9 -30.44 -4.06 -27.54
CA ARG A 9 -29.25 -4.10 -28.41
C ARG A 9 -29.01 -2.77 -29.11
N ALA A 10 -30.05 -2.10 -29.59
CA ALA A 10 -29.94 -0.81 -30.30
C ALA A 10 -29.45 0.33 -29.37
N THR A 11 -29.79 0.30 -28.08
CA THR A 11 -29.36 1.33 -27.13
C THR A 11 -28.04 1.04 -26.43
N ARG A 12 -27.39 -0.09 -26.74
CA ARG A 12 -26.10 -0.49 -26.16
C ARG A 12 -24.97 0.54 -26.36
N PRO A 13 -24.79 1.19 -27.53
CA PRO A 13 -23.80 2.24 -27.73
C PRO A 13 -24.07 3.48 -26.86
N PHE A 14 -25.35 3.89 -26.74
CA PHE A 14 -25.75 5.07 -25.98
C PHE A 14 -25.62 4.88 -24.45
N ARG A 15 -25.78 3.65 -23.94
CA ARG A 15 -25.53 3.34 -22.53
C ARG A 15 -24.06 3.31 -22.18
N GLY A 16 -23.21 2.90 -23.14
CA GLY A 16 -21.75 3.06 -23.04
C GLY A 16 -21.35 4.52 -22.97
N ALA A 17 -21.91 5.35 -23.87
CA ALA A 17 -21.68 6.79 -23.88
C ALA A 17 -22.18 7.47 -22.59
N GLY A 18 -23.39 7.14 -22.11
CA GLY A 18 -23.92 7.69 -20.86
C GLY A 18 -23.07 7.37 -19.63
N ARG A 19 -22.49 6.17 -19.55
CA ARG A 19 -21.52 5.79 -18.51
C ARG A 19 -20.17 6.52 -18.68
N VAL A 20 -19.69 6.70 -19.89
CA VAL A 20 -18.50 7.51 -20.17
C VAL A 20 -18.73 8.96 -19.74
N TRP A 21 -19.91 9.54 -20.04
CA TRP A 21 -20.28 10.89 -19.63
C TRP A 21 -20.41 11.05 -18.11
N SER A 22 -21.02 10.10 -17.41
CA SER A 22 -21.11 10.13 -15.95
C SER A 22 -19.75 9.96 -15.26
N ASN A 23 -18.87 9.15 -15.83
CA ASN A 23 -17.50 8.95 -15.31
C ASN A 23 -16.57 10.14 -15.63
N LEU A 24 -16.74 10.80 -16.77
CA LEU A 24 -16.06 12.06 -17.06
C LEU A 24 -16.49 13.17 -16.08
N GLY A 25 -17.76 13.21 -15.69
CA GLY A 25 -18.25 14.10 -14.62
C GLY A 25 -17.61 13.83 -13.27
N ARG A 26 -17.49 12.56 -12.87
CA ARG A 26 -16.83 12.13 -11.62
C ARG A 26 -15.31 12.34 -11.64
N ALA A 27 -14.68 12.19 -12.79
CA ALA A 27 -13.23 12.43 -12.96
C ALA A 27 -12.85 13.93 -12.98
N GLY A 28 -13.79 14.84 -12.74
CA GLY A 28 -13.52 16.27 -12.78
C GLY A 28 -13.14 16.80 -14.18
N ALA A 29 -13.52 16.07 -15.25
CA ALA A 29 -13.26 16.47 -16.65
C ALA A 29 -13.99 17.76 -17.04
N TRP A 30 -14.95 18.19 -16.26
CA TRP A 30 -15.67 19.45 -16.44
C TRP A 30 -14.90 20.69 -15.92
N ASN A 31 -13.72 20.49 -15.30
CA ASN A 31 -12.87 21.60 -14.92
C ASN A 31 -12.02 22.05 -16.12
N PRO A 32 -12.26 23.24 -16.70
CA PRO A 32 -11.53 23.72 -17.88
C PRO A 32 -10.01 23.80 -17.68
N ALA A 33 -9.55 23.99 -16.45
CA ALA A 33 -8.12 24.03 -16.09
C ALA A 33 -7.39 22.70 -16.31
N ARG A 34 -8.13 21.58 -16.43
CA ARG A 34 -7.58 20.22 -16.67
C ARG A 34 -7.46 19.85 -18.14
N TRP A 35 -8.12 20.55 -19.03
CA TRP A 35 -8.11 20.25 -20.47
C TRP A 35 -6.72 20.21 -21.10
N PRO A 36 -5.80 21.15 -20.80
CA PRO A 36 -4.45 21.08 -21.36
C PRO A 36 -3.70 19.82 -20.91
N LEU A 37 -3.92 19.36 -19.70
CA LEU A 37 -3.28 18.17 -19.13
C LEU A 37 -3.85 16.89 -19.74
N LEU A 38 -5.17 16.78 -19.84
CA LEU A 38 -5.86 15.66 -20.50
C LEU A 38 -5.49 15.56 -21.98
N LEU A 39 -5.47 16.68 -22.68
CA LEU A 39 -5.06 16.75 -24.10
C LEU A 39 -3.59 16.37 -24.28
N SER A 40 -2.70 16.78 -23.38
CA SER A 40 -1.29 16.39 -23.43
C SER A 40 -1.09 14.89 -23.18
N GLN A 41 -1.83 14.30 -22.24
CA GLN A 41 -1.79 12.87 -21.94
C GLN A 41 -2.36 12.04 -23.09
N VAL A 42 -3.48 12.45 -23.66
CA VAL A 42 -4.08 11.80 -24.84
C VAL A 42 -3.15 11.93 -26.04
N SER A 43 -2.59 13.12 -26.31
CA SER A 43 -1.64 13.35 -27.39
C SER A 43 -0.37 12.52 -27.24
N ARG A 44 0.19 12.42 -26.02
CA ARG A 44 1.37 11.59 -25.73
C ARG A 44 1.05 10.11 -25.95
N THR A 45 -0.07 9.61 -25.39
CA THR A 45 -0.48 8.21 -25.54
C THR A 45 -0.76 7.85 -27.00
N LEU A 46 -1.38 8.74 -27.75
CA LEU A 46 -1.60 8.57 -29.18
C LEU A 46 -0.29 8.54 -29.99
N ARG A 47 0.68 9.41 -29.65
CA ARG A 47 2.00 9.43 -30.32
C ARG A 47 2.86 8.22 -29.99
N THR A 48 2.81 7.73 -28.75
CA THR A 48 3.69 6.64 -28.31
C THR A 48 3.09 5.24 -28.48
N ARG A 49 1.76 5.11 -28.47
CA ARG A 49 1.07 3.79 -28.45
C ARG A 49 -0.07 3.67 -29.46
N GLY A 50 -0.32 4.69 -30.26
CA GLY A 50 -1.41 4.73 -31.24
C GLY A 50 -2.81 4.71 -30.62
N LEU A 51 -3.85 4.80 -31.45
CA LEU A 51 -5.27 4.79 -31.04
C LEU A 51 -5.66 3.53 -30.23
N ARG A 52 -5.14 2.38 -30.62
CA ARG A 52 -5.41 1.10 -29.94
C ARG A 52 -4.80 1.05 -28.54
N GLY A 53 -3.61 1.62 -28.35
CA GLY A 53 -2.95 1.74 -27.04
C GLY A 53 -3.65 2.75 -26.12
N ALA A 54 -4.19 3.83 -26.69
CA ALA A 54 -4.97 4.80 -25.93
C ALA A 54 -6.32 4.22 -25.46
N LEU A 55 -7.00 3.44 -26.33
CA LEU A 55 -8.24 2.74 -25.97
C LEU A 55 -8.02 1.64 -24.92
N LEU A 56 -6.94 0.85 -25.04
CA LEU A 56 -6.59 -0.18 -24.06
C LEU A 56 -6.22 0.44 -22.70
N ARG A 57 -5.57 1.61 -22.69
CA ARG A 57 -5.30 2.36 -21.49
C ARG A 57 -6.59 2.86 -20.84
N ALA A 58 -7.47 3.48 -21.60
CA ALA A 58 -8.78 3.92 -21.11
C ALA A 58 -9.64 2.76 -20.58
N GLN A 59 -9.60 1.58 -21.21
CA GLN A 59 -10.28 0.38 -20.73
C GLN A 59 -9.64 -0.19 -19.45
N ARG A 60 -8.31 -0.18 -19.33
CA ARG A 60 -7.61 -0.60 -18.10
C ARG A 60 -7.89 0.37 -16.96
N GLU A 61 -7.85 1.67 -17.21
CA GLU A 61 -8.22 2.69 -16.23
C GLU A 61 -9.68 2.52 -15.75
N GLN A 62 -10.60 2.11 -16.62
CA GLN A 62 -11.98 1.77 -16.24
C GLN A 62 -12.09 0.50 -15.38
N GLN A 63 -11.26 -0.51 -15.62
CA GLN A 63 -11.28 -1.76 -14.83
C GLN A 63 -10.64 -1.62 -13.44
N HIS A 64 -9.76 -0.62 -13.25
CA HIS A 64 -9.04 -0.41 -12.00
C HIS A 64 -9.67 0.65 -11.09
N PHE A 65 -10.69 1.37 -11.55
CA PHE A 65 -11.31 2.46 -10.81
C PHE A 65 -12.78 2.16 -10.50
N THR A 66 -13.03 1.06 -9.83
CA THR A 66 -14.14 0.96 -8.89
C THR A 66 -13.48 0.95 -7.52
N PRO A 67 -13.55 2.05 -6.73
CA PRO A 67 -13.55 1.87 -5.31
C PRO A 67 -14.62 0.81 -5.09
N ARG A 68 -14.30 -0.26 -4.38
CA ARG A 68 -15.31 -1.09 -3.74
C ARG A 68 -15.93 -0.14 -2.71
N ALA A 69 -16.82 0.75 -3.16
CA ALA A 69 -17.73 1.41 -2.26
C ALA A 69 -18.35 0.24 -1.52
N LEU A 70 -18.18 0.20 -0.20
CA LEU A 70 -19.05 -0.57 0.64
C LEU A 70 -20.43 -0.20 0.14
N ASP A 71 -21.18 -1.17 -0.39
CA ASP A 71 -22.54 -0.90 -0.79
C ASP A 71 -23.27 -0.48 0.49
N PRO A 72 -23.58 0.82 0.70
CA PRO A 72 -24.21 1.23 1.94
C PRO A 72 -25.56 0.52 2.14
N HIS A 73 -26.17 0.04 1.06
CA HIS A 73 -27.40 -0.74 1.11
C HIS A 73 -27.23 -2.18 1.63
N SER A 74 -26.01 -2.73 1.66
CA SER A 74 -25.77 -4.07 2.23
C SER A 74 -25.72 -4.05 3.77
N VAL A 75 -25.70 -2.86 4.39
CA VAL A 75 -25.54 -2.70 5.85
C VAL A 75 -26.73 -1.98 6.50
N GLU A 76 -27.66 -1.40 5.73
CA GLU A 76 -28.71 -0.49 6.22
C GLU A 76 -29.87 -1.13 6.98
N ALA A 77 -30.04 -2.41 6.94
CA ALA A 77 -31.05 -3.07 7.76
C ALA A 77 -30.46 -4.40 8.25
N ILE A 78 -29.96 -4.39 9.46
CA ILE A 78 -29.92 -5.62 10.22
C ILE A 78 -31.38 -5.96 10.58
N GLY A 79 -32.10 -6.46 9.58
CA GLY A 79 -33.19 -7.38 9.86
C GLY A 79 -32.49 -8.59 10.50
N ASP A 80 -33.22 -9.41 11.25
CA ASP A 80 -32.62 -10.63 11.82
C ASP A 80 -31.95 -11.44 10.70
N PRO A 81 -30.60 -11.42 10.55
CA PRO A 81 -29.91 -12.13 9.48
C PRO A 81 -29.95 -13.65 9.74
N GLY A 82 -30.43 -14.07 10.91
CA GLY A 82 -30.27 -15.39 11.47
C GLY A 82 -28.80 -15.71 11.76
N ALA A 83 -28.50 -16.51 12.74
CA ALA A 83 -27.15 -16.98 13.00
C ALA A 83 -26.69 -18.01 11.95
N PRO A 84 -25.38 -18.20 11.73
CA PRO A 84 -24.89 -19.33 10.96
C PRO A 84 -25.16 -20.63 11.73
N GLU A 85 -25.48 -21.70 11.03
CA GLU A 85 -25.64 -23.02 11.66
C GLU A 85 -24.29 -23.56 12.15
N ARG A 86 -23.19 -23.19 11.46
CA ARG A 86 -21.85 -23.67 11.75
C ARG A 86 -20.79 -22.62 11.49
N LEU A 87 -19.77 -22.57 12.35
CA LEU A 87 -18.53 -21.79 12.16
C LEU A 87 -17.34 -22.70 11.83
N PRO A 88 -16.34 -22.20 11.08
CA PRO A 88 -15.10 -22.90 10.90
C PRO A 88 -14.42 -23.16 12.25
N ARG A 89 -13.87 -24.36 12.42
CA ARG A 89 -13.09 -24.72 13.61
C ARG A 89 -11.88 -25.55 13.19
N ALA A 90 -10.71 -24.94 13.28
CA ALA A 90 -9.45 -25.62 13.05
C ALA A 90 -8.97 -26.34 14.31
N GLU A 91 -8.29 -27.48 14.13
CA GLU A 91 -7.65 -28.20 15.25
C GLU A 91 -6.44 -27.42 15.79
N GLN A 92 -5.67 -26.83 14.89
CA GLN A 92 -4.55 -25.94 15.16
C GLN A 92 -4.80 -24.59 14.47
N PRO A 93 -5.54 -23.66 15.09
CA PRO A 93 -5.87 -22.40 14.47
C PRO A 93 -4.67 -21.45 14.43
N ASP A 94 -4.56 -20.68 13.36
CA ASP A 94 -3.63 -19.55 13.32
C ASP A 94 -4.11 -18.45 14.28
N VAL A 95 -5.44 -18.23 14.35
CA VAL A 95 -6.05 -17.15 15.13
C VAL A 95 -7.19 -17.68 16.01
N SER A 96 -7.19 -17.28 17.28
CA SER A 96 -8.35 -17.41 18.16
C SER A 96 -9.09 -16.08 18.21
N ILE A 97 -10.31 -16.02 17.68
CA ILE A 97 -11.17 -14.84 17.68
C ILE A 97 -12.01 -14.85 18.94
N VAL A 98 -11.79 -13.90 19.85
CA VAL A 98 -12.50 -13.74 21.12
C VAL A 98 -13.56 -12.66 20.95
N ILE A 99 -14.83 -13.01 21.22
CA ILE A 99 -15.97 -12.11 21.09
C ILE A 99 -16.68 -12.02 22.44
N PRO A 100 -16.51 -10.93 23.22
CA PRO A 100 -17.30 -10.69 24.41
C PRO A 100 -18.72 -10.30 24.03
N VAL A 101 -19.73 -10.87 24.69
CA VAL A 101 -21.14 -10.66 24.36
C VAL A 101 -21.93 -10.40 25.64
N HIS A 102 -22.76 -9.37 25.62
CA HIS A 102 -23.77 -9.12 26.64
C HIS A 102 -25.05 -8.62 25.99
N ASN A 103 -26.07 -9.52 25.88
CA ASN A 103 -27.32 -9.23 25.20
C ASN A 103 -27.15 -8.81 23.71
N LYS A 104 -28.19 -8.27 23.09
CA LYS A 104 -28.18 -7.73 21.71
C LYS A 104 -27.87 -8.80 20.65
N TRP A 105 -28.56 -9.92 20.75
CA TRP A 105 -28.38 -11.09 19.87
C TRP A 105 -28.27 -10.76 18.38
N VAL A 106 -29.10 -9.87 17.86
CA VAL A 106 -29.12 -9.51 16.42
C VAL A 106 -27.75 -9.08 15.90
N TYR A 107 -26.99 -8.30 16.67
CA TYR A 107 -25.64 -7.88 16.30
C TYR A 107 -24.65 -9.03 16.38
N THR A 108 -24.73 -9.83 17.45
CA THR A 108 -23.90 -11.04 17.60
C THR A 108 -24.15 -12.00 16.43
N ALA A 109 -25.40 -12.22 16.04
CA ALA A 109 -25.75 -13.06 14.88
C ALA A 109 -25.15 -12.53 13.58
N ALA A 110 -25.22 -11.21 13.34
CA ALA A 110 -24.63 -10.57 12.16
C ALA A 110 -23.10 -10.68 12.15
N CYS A 111 -22.44 -10.49 13.30
CA CYS A 111 -21.01 -10.68 13.45
C CYS A 111 -20.60 -12.12 13.12
N LEU A 112 -21.21 -13.13 13.76
CA LEU A 112 -20.92 -14.54 13.54
C LEU A 112 -21.18 -14.97 12.09
N ARG A 113 -22.26 -14.46 11.46
CA ARG A 113 -22.54 -14.69 10.05
C ARG A 113 -21.43 -14.13 9.16
N SER A 114 -20.98 -12.90 9.38
CA SER A 114 -19.89 -12.30 8.60
C SER A 114 -18.60 -13.12 8.69
N LEU A 115 -18.31 -13.72 9.86
CA LEU A 115 -17.18 -14.64 10.03
C LEU A 115 -17.36 -15.96 9.25
N ALA A 116 -18.59 -16.49 9.17
CA ALA A 116 -18.88 -17.72 8.44
C ALA A 116 -18.82 -17.53 6.92
N GLU A 117 -19.20 -16.34 6.42
CA GLU A 117 -19.33 -16.03 5.00
C GLU A 117 -18.03 -15.50 4.37
N THR A 118 -17.12 -14.94 5.16
CA THR A 118 -15.87 -14.39 4.63
C THR A 118 -14.84 -15.47 4.36
N ALA A 119 -14.37 -15.53 3.11
CA ALA A 119 -13.32 -16.45 2.70
C ALA A 119 -11.92 -15.88 3.04
N GLY A 120 -11.03 -16.74 3.52
CA GLY A 120 -9.63 -16.41 3.79
C GLY A 120 -8.77 -17.67 3.75
N ARG A 121 -7.44 -17.51 3.81
CA ARG A 121 -6.48 -18.61 3.92
C ARG A 121 -6.22 -18.99 5.37
N ALA A 122 -6.38 -18.01 6.27
CA ALA A 122 -6.11 -18.14 7.68
C ALA A 122 -7.08 -19.13 8.34
N SER A 123 -6.53 -20.07 9.11
CA SER A 123 -7.33 -20.95 9.94
C SER A 123 -7.67 -20.27 11.26
N PHE A 124 -8.92 -20.41 11.73
CA PHE A 124 -9.32 -19.78 12.98
C PHE A 124 -10.29 -20.63 13.79
N GLU A 125 -10.42 -20.28 15.07
CA GLU A 125 -11.48 -20.70 15.96
C GLU A 125 -12.21 -19.47 16.51
N VAL A 126 -13.48 -19.64 16.87
CA VAL A 126 -14.28 -18.56 17.48
C VAL A 126 -14.61 -18.93 18.91
N ILE A 127 -14.30 -18.01 19.84
CA ILE A 127 -14.55 -18.11 21.27
C ILE A 127 -15.49 -16.97 21.65
N VAL A 128 -16.73 -17.28 21.93
CA VAL A 128 -17.69 -16.30 22.45
C VAL A 128 -17.70 -16.39 23.97
N VAL A 129 -17.58 -15.24 24.61
CA VAL A 129 -17.71 -15.13 26.07
C VAL A 129 -19.02 -14.41 26.37
N ASP A 130 -20.02 -15.17 26.78
CA ASP A 130 -21.34 -14.66 27.18
C ASP A 130 -21.24 -14.12 28.62
N ASP A 131 -21.28 -12.80 28.73
CA ASP A 131 -21.13 -12.06 30.00
C ASP A 131 -22.50 -11.86 30.69
N GLN A 132 -23.14 -12.98 31.00
CA GLN A 132 -24.44 -13.01 31.69
C GLN A 132 -25.59 -12.36 30.89
N SER A 133 -25.72 -12.73 29.61
CA SER A 133 -26.87 -12.28 28.81
C SER A 133 -28.20 -12.80 29.35
N SER A 134 -29.21 -11.97 29.27
CA SER A 134 -30.58 -12.26 29.76
C SER A 134 -31.64 -12.31 28.65
N ASP A 135 -31.26 -12.00 27.42
CA ASP A 135 -32.07 -12.13 26.21
C ASP A 135 -31.96 -13.53 25.57
N GLU A 136 -32.33 -13.67 24.29
CA GLU A 136 -32.24 -14.93 23.54
C GLU A 136 -30.81 -15.36 23.19
N THR A 137 -29.76 -14.56 23.51
CA THR A 137 -28.34 -14.81 23.17
C THR A 137 -27.87 -16.19 23.63
N PRO A 138 -28.06 -16.62 24.92
CA PRO A 138 -27.54 -17.90 25.38
C PRO A 138 -28.15 -19.10 24.62
N ALA A 139 -29.46 -19.06 24.38
CA ALA A 139 -30.19 -20.16 23.72
C ALA A 139 -29.78 -20.29 22.22
N ASN A 140 -29.48 -19.18 21.59
CA ASN A 140 -29.07 -19.17 20.18
C ASN A 140 -27.60 -19.57 20.01
N LEU A 141 -26.69 -19.16 20.92
CA LEU A 141 -25.28 -19.59 20.89
C LEU A 141 -25.15 -21.12 21.01
N ASP A 142 -26.00 -21.79 21.81
CA ASP A 142 -25.98 -23.24 21.99
C ASP A 142 -26.32 -24.05 20.71
N ARG A 143 -26.89 -23.40 19.69
CA ARG A 143 -27.27 -24.04 18.42
C ARG A 143 -26.20 -23.96 17.36
N ILE A 144 -25.11 -23.21 17.58
CA ILE A 144 -24.09 -22.98 16.57
C ILE A 144 -22.97 -24.02 16.71
N GLU A 145 -22.79 -24.86 15.71
CA GLU A 145 -21.71 -25.82 15.67
C GLU A 145 -20.36 -25.12 15.42
N GLY A 146 -19.29 -25.66 16.02
CA GLY A 146 -17.91 -25.16 15.85
C GLY A 146 -17.55 -23.98 16.71
N LEU A 147 -18.48 -23.42 17.46
CA LEU A 147 -18.27 -22.33 18.40
C LEU A 147 -17.82 -22.87 19.78
N LEU A 148 -16.83 -22.20 20.39
CA LEU A 148 -16.55 -22.36 21.84
C LEU A 148 -17.28 -21.26 22.59
N CYS A 149 -18.32 -21.62 23.35
CA CYS A 149 -19.06 -20.68 24.19
C CYS A 149 -18.63 -20.81 25.66
N LEU A 150 -18.14 -19.72 26.24
CA LEU A 150 -17.84 -19.57 27.66
C LEU A 150 -18.91 -18.68 28.30
N ARG A 151 -19.48 -19.08 29.45
CA ARG A 151 -20.49 -18.30 30.17
C ARG A 151 -19.92 -17.80 31.48
N ASN A 152 -20.03 -16.50 31.73
CA ASN A 152 -19.65 -15.90 32.99
C ASN A 152 -20.75 -16.11 34.04
N GLU A 153 -20.39 -16.50 35.24
CA GLU A 153 -21.33 -16.65 36.37
C GLU A 153 -21.81 -15.29 36.90
N GLN A 154 -21.00 -14.25 36.67
CA GLN A 154 -21.32 -12.85 36.98
C GLN A 154 -20.83 -11.96 35.84
N ASN A 155 -21.40 -10.76 35.72
CA ASN A 155 -20.96 -9.79 34.71
C ASN A 155 -19.53 -9.29 35.03
N LEU A 156 -18.55 -9.68 34.20
CA LEU A 156 -17.14 -9.31 34.32
C LEU A 156 -16.79 -8.07 33.51
N GLY A 157 -17.71 -7.57 32.70
CA GLY A 157 -17.48 -6.49 31.76
C GLY A 157 -16.58 -6.88 30.58
N PHE A 158 -16.27 -5.91 29.73
CA PHE A 158 -15.47 -6.13 28.53
C PHE A 158 -14.07 -6.70 28.86
N VAL A 159 -13.35 -6.05 29.77
CA VAL A 159 -12.00 -6.44 30.19
C VAL A 159 -11.93 -7.89 30.68
N GLY A 160 -12.80 -8.26 31.62
CA GLY A 160 -12.82 -9.60 32.21
C GLY A 160 -13.21 -10.67 31.19
N SER A 161 -14.21 -10.39 30.35
CA SER A 161 -14.68 -11.33 29.31
C SER A 161 -13.61 -11.56 28.22
N CYS A 162 -12.92 -10.52 27.76
CA CYS A 162 -11.81 -10.65 26.80
C CYS A 162 -10.66 -11.49 27.38
N ASN A 163 -10.25 -11.21 28.62
CA ASN A 163 -9.18 -11.97 29.27
C ASN A 163 -9.54 -13.45 29.42
N ARG A 164 -10.76 -13.75 29.85
CA ARG A 164 -11.25 -15.14 29.98
C ARG A 164 -11.26 -15.87 28.64
N GLY A 165 -11.70 -15.20 27.57
CA GLY A 165 -11.64 -15.77 26.22
C GLY A 165 -10.21 -16.04 25.74
N ALA A 166 -9.29 -15.13 26.03
CA ALA A 166 -7.88 -15.26 25.67
C ALA A 166 -7.14 -16.38 26.45
N GLU A 167 -7.57 -16.71 27.66
CA GLU A 167 -7.06 -17.87 28.40
C GLU A 167 -7.37 -19.18 27.68
N ALA A 168 -8.55 -19.28 27.05
CA ALA A 168 -8.99 -20.45 26.29
C ALA A 168 -8.41 -20.49 24.85
N ALA A 169 -7.77 -19.42 24.39
CA ALA A 169 -7.23 -19.29 23.05
C ALA A 169 -6.08 -20.28 22.77
N ARG A 170 -6.15 -21.00 21.64
CA ARG A 170 -5.14 -21.98 21.17
C ARG A 170 -4.35 -21.47 19.97
N GLY A 171 -4.85 -20.41 19.30
CA GLY A 171 -4.22 -19.83 18.12
C GLY A 171 -2.87 -19.19 18.43
N ARG A 172 -2.01 -19.16 17.41
CA ARG A 172 -0.75 -18.41 17.45
C ARG A 172 -0.98 -16.93 17.77
N TYR A 173 -2.10 -16.40 17.26
CA TYR A 173 -2.57 -15.05 17.53
C TYR A 173 -3.90 -15.08 18.26
N VAL A 174 -4.11 -14.13 19.15
CA VAL A 174 -5.41 -13.82 19.74
C VAL A 174 -5.94 -12.54 19.12
N LEU A 175 -7.21 -12.54 18.71
CA LEU A 175 -7.89 -11.40 18.13
C LEU A 175 -9.12 -11.08 18.98
N MET A 176 -9.20 -9.84 19.48
CA MET A 176 -10.39 -9.31 20.14
C MET A 176 -11.29 -8.70 19.07
N LEU A 177 -12.55 -9.10 19.06
CA LEU A 177 -13.56 -8.63 18.11
C LEU A 177 -14.85 -8.28 18.84
N ASN A 178 -15.35 -7.06 18.69
CA ASN A 178 -16.65 -6.70 19.26
C ASN A 178 -17.79 -7.44 18.56
N ASN A 179 -18.82 -7.78 19.32
CA ASN A 179 -20.01 -8.48 18.83
C ASN A 179 -20.90 -7.61 17.90
N ASP A 180 -20.73 -6.28 17.91
CA ASP A 180 -21.42 -5.32 17.04
C ASP A 180 -20.57 -4.93 15.82
N THR A 181 -19.76 -5.87 15.32
CA THR A 181 -18.93 -5.70 14.12
C THR A 181 -19.35 -6.65 13.00
N GLN A 182 -19.02 -6.29 11.76
CA GLN A 182 -19.11 -7.16 10.58
C GLN A 182 -17.80 -7.10 9.83
N VAL A 183 -17.23 -8.27 9.54
CA VAL A 183 -15.95 -8.40 8.83
C VAL A 183 -16.17 -8.47 7.32
N LEU A 184 -15.16 -8.07 6.54
CA LEU A 184 -15.19 -8.06 5.09
C LEU A 184 -14.14 -9.01 4.50
N ASP A 185 -14.30 -9.44 3.24
CA ASP A 185 -13.39 -10.38 2.58
C ASP A 185 -11.91 -10.00 2.71
N GLY A 186 -11.08 -10.97 3.09
CA GLY A 186 -9.63 -10.83 3.19
C GLY A 186 -9.12 -10.07 4.43
N TRP A 187 -10.00 -9.69 5.34
CA TRP A 187 -9.65 -8.92 6.54
C TRP A 187 -8.62 -9.63 7.45
N LEU A 188 -8.82 -10.93 7.68
CA LEU A 188 -7.97 -11.69 8.57
C LEU A 188 -6.59 -11.97 7.96
N ASP A 189 -6.55 -12.29 6.66
CA ASP A 189 -5.30 -12.44 5.90
C ASP A 189 -4.50 -11.13 5.87
N ALA A 190 -5.18 -9.98 5.82
CA ALA A 190 -4.53 -8.67 5.85
C ALA A 190 -3.88 -8.40 7.22
N LEU A 191 -4.57 -8.69 8.32
CA LEU A 191 -4.01 -8.57 9.69
C LEU A 191 -2.82 -9.51 9.88
N LEU A 192 -2.93 -10.79 9.52
CA LEU A 192 -1.82 -11.74 9.62
C LEU A 192 -0.62 -11.30 8.79
N GLY A 193 -0.86 -10.89 7.55
CA GLY A 193 0.19 -10.39 6.67
C GLY A 193 0.91 -9.14 7.19
N THR A 194 0.32 -8.41 8.14
CA THR A 194 0.98 -7.27 8.79
C THR A 194 2.17 -7.72 9.63
N PHE A 195 2.04 -8.80 10.40
CA PHE A 195 3.14 -9.34 11.20
C PHE A 195 4.28 -9.90 10.34
N GLU A 196 3.95 -10.45 9.16
CA GLU A 196 4.96 -10.94 8.21
C GLU A 196 5.74 -9.80 7.55
N ARG A 197 5.01 -8.75 7.10
CA ARG A 197 5.61 -7.60 6.41
C ARG A 197 6.33 -6.65 7.35
N HIS A 198 5.90 -6.59 8.61
CA HIS A 198 6.42 -5.69 9.64
C HIS A 198 6.73 -6.50 10.91
N PRO A 199 7.88 -7.20 10.97
CA PRO A 199 8.19 -8.14 12.05
C PRO A 199 8.26 -7.50 13.46
N GLN A 200 8.37 -6.16 13.54
CA GLN A 200 8.34 -5.43 14.82
C GLN A 200 6.91 -5.20 15.34
N THR A 201 5.88 -5.67 14.62
CA THR A 201 4.48 -5.50 15.03
C THR A 201 4.16 -6.39 16.24
N GLY A 202 3.80 -5.78 17.36
CA GLY A 202 3.26 -6.47 18.53
C GLY A 202 1.74 -6.47 18.59
N LEU A 203 1.10 -5.41 18.03
CA LEU A 203 -0.35 -5.29 17.94
C LEU A 203 -0.74 -4.76 16.57
N ALA A 204 -1.66 -5.43 15.88
CA ALA A 204 -2.28 -4.97 14.64
C ALA A 204 -3.77 -4.71 14.85
N GLY A 205 -4.25 -3.52 14.47
CA GLY A 205 -5.67 -3.16 14.50
C GLY A 205 -6.24 -2.98 13.10
N ALA A 206 -7.52 -3.23 12.94
CA ALA A 206 -8.25 -3.01 11.70
C ALA A 206 -8.62 -1.53 11.50
N ARG A 207 -8.90 -1.14 10.27
CA ARG A 207 -9.61 0.09 9.95
C ARG A 207 -11.10 -0.09 10.22
N LEU A 208 -11.69 0.79 11.02
CA LEU A 208 -13.11 0.76 11.35
C LEU A 208 -13.88 1.76 10.50
N VAL A 209 -15.03 1.34 9.98
CA VAL A 209 -15.97 2.18 9.24
C VAL A 209 -17.36 2.06 9.86
N TYR A 210 -18.14 3.14 9.76
CA TYR A 210 -19.54 3.10 10.12
C TYR A 210 -20.37 2.35 9.07
N PRO A 211 -21.62 1.93 9.40
CA PRO A 211 -22.51 1.29 8.44
C PRO A 211 -22.79 2.10 7.17
N ASP A 212 -22.71 3.42 7.22
CA ASP A 212 -22.84 4.31 6.06
C ASP A 212 -21.57 4.41 5.20
N GLY A 213 -20.51 3.69 5.57
CA GLY A 213 -19.22 3.67 4.89
C GLY A 213 -18.28 4.83 5.26
N SER A 214 -18.71 5.78 6.10
CA SER A 214 -17.81 6.82 6.60
C SER A 214 -16.76 6.22 7.56
N LEU A 215 -15.58 6.85 7.61
CA LEU A 215 -14.50 6.37 8.45
C LEU A 215 -14.83 6.57 9.93
N GLN A 216 -14.67 5.53 10.73
CA GLN A 216 -14.73 5.63 12.17
C GLN A 216 -13.34 5.79 12.78
N GLU A 217 -12.39 4.97 12.34
CA GLU A 217 -11.01 5.00 12.82
C GLU A 217 -10.04 4.37 11.79
N ALA A 218 -8.93 5.06 11.55
CA ALA A 218 -7.76 4.49 10.91
C ALA A 218 -6.57 4.59 11.89
N GLY A 219 -6.69 3.92 13.05
CA GLY A 219 -5.81 4.02 14.21
C GLY A 219 -6.01 5.30 15.04
N GLY A 220 -5.51 5.31 16.24
CA GLY A 220 -5.67 6.37 17.22
C GLY A 220 -4.43 7.25 17.40
N ILE A 221 -4.66 8.49 17.83
CA ILE A 221 -3.65 9.44 18.29
C ILE A 221 -3.88 9.67 19.77
N VAL A 222 -2.84 9.59 20.59
CA VAL A 222 -2.89 9.92 22.02
C VAL A 222 -2.17 11.25 22.26
N PHE A 223 -2.80 12.11 23.04
CA PHE A 223 -2.27 13.44 23.36
C PHE A 223 -1.62 13.48 24.72
N SER A 224 -0.80 14.51 24.96
CA SER A 224 -0.05 14.71 26.20
C SER A 224 -0.93 14.86 27.44
N ASP A 225 -2.22 15.15 27.29
CA ASP A 225 -3.21 15.21 28.36
C ASP A 225 -3.93 13.87 28.60
N GLY A 226 -3.47 12.79 27.97
CA GLY A 226 -4.05 11.45 28.06
C GLY A 226 -5.36 11.27 27.27
N SER A 227 -5.81 12.28 26.52
CA SER A 227 -6.97 12.09 25.64
C SER A 227 -6.56 11.35 24.35
N GLY A 228 -7.51 10.60 23.78
CA GLY A 228 -7.34 9.88 22.53
C GLY A 228 -8.24 10.45 21.44
N TRP A 229 -7.80 10.32 20.20
CA TRP A 229 -8.55 10.71 19.00
C TRP A 229 -8.51 9.62 17.95
N ASN A 230 -9.69 9.19 17.48
CA ASN A 230 -9.81 8.27 16.36
C ASN A 230 -9.50 9.01 15.06
N TYR A 231 -8.33 8.72 14.46
CA TYR A 231 -7.85 9.41 13.27
C TYR A 231 -8.78 9.19 12.07
N GLY A 232 -9.25 10.30 11.51
CA GLY A 232 -10.09 10.33 10.32
C GLY A 232 -11.59 10.15 10.60
N ARG A 233 -12.05 10.19 11.86
CA ARG A 233 -13.46 10.01 12.22
C ARG A 233 -14.38 10.95 11.44
N GLY A 234 -15.39 10.37 10.75
CA GLY A 234 -16.38 11.08 9.95
C GLY A 234 -15.90 11.49 8.54
N ASP A 235 -14.65 11.17 8.17
CA ASP A 235 -14.13 11.46 6.82
C ASP A 235 -14.41 10.30 5.85
N ILE A 236 -14.02 10.48 4.60
CA ILE A 236 -14.15 9.49 3.53
C ILE A 236 -13.06 8.43 3.70
N ALA A 237 -13.46 7.19 3.98
CA ALA A 237 -12.55 6.08 4.29
C ALA A 237 -11.55 5.74 3.15
N GLU A 238 -11.88 6.05 1.89
CA GLU A 238 -11.07 5.75 0.71
C GLU A 238 -9.93 6.75 0.45
N ARG A 239 -9.81 7.83 1.25
CA ARG A 239 -8.70 8.78 1.08
C ARG A 239 -7.35 8.09 1.25
N PRO A 240 -6.34 8.39 0.42
CA PRO A 240 -5.01 7.77 0.48
C PRO A 240 -4.36 7.80 1.86
N GLU A 241 -4.59 8.84 2.63
CA GLU A 241 -4.05 9.00 3.99
C GLU A 241 -4.60 7.98 5.00
N TYR A 242 -5.67 7.26 4.67
CA TYR A 242 -6.28 6.18 5.47
C TYR A 242 -6.11 4.79 4.84
N GLN A 243 -5.34 4.66 3.76
CA GLN A 243 -5.25 3.44 2.96
C GLN A 243 -3.91 2.71 3.10
N TYR A 244 -3.02 3.10 3.99
CA TYR A 244 -1.71 2.47 4.13
C TYR A 244 -1.42 2.02 5.55
N SER A 245 -0.72 0.89 5.69
CA SER A 245 -0.30 0.35 6.97
C SER A 245 0.68 1.31 7.66
N ARG A 246 0.45 1.64 8.93
CA ARG A 246 1.32 2.59 9.65
C ARG A 246 1.36 2.30 11.16
N ALA A 247 2.45 2.70 11.79
CA ALA A 247 2.53 2.75 13.24
C ALA A 247 1.56 3.81 13.79
N VAL A 248 0.94 3.53 14.93
CA VAL A 248 -0.06 4.38 15.60
C VAL A 248 0.13 4.31 17.12
N ASP A 249 -0.49 5.23 17.85
CA ASP A 249 -0.40 5.19 19.31
C ASP A 249 -1.22 4.06 19.89
N TYR A 250 -2.42 3.83 19.36
CA TYR A 250 -3.31 2.71 19.72
C TYR A 250 -4.24 2.35 18.56
N CYS A 251 -4.91 1.23 18.67
CA CYS A 251 -6.06 0.83 17.87
C CYS A 251 -7.21 0.46 18.81
N SER A 252 -8.43 0.77 18.39
CA SER A 252 -9.63 0.43 19.16
C SER A 252 -9.77 -1.08 19.40
N GLY A 253 -10.11 -1.44 20.63
CA GLY A 253 -10.40 -2.81 21.03
C GLY A 253 -11.53 -3.50 20.27
N ALA A 254 -12.23 -2.75 19.39
CA ALA A 254 -13.26 -3.33 18.53
C ALA A 254 -12.72 -4.38 17.56
N CYS A 255 -11.45 -4.25 17.11
CA CYS A 255 -10.76 -5.28 16.34
C CYS A 255 -9.24 -5.11 16.45
N ILE A 256 -8.60 -5.86 17.32
CA ILE A 256 -7.14 -5.89 17.52
C ILE A 256 -6.63 -7.32 17.59
N MET A 257 -5.45 -7.55 17.03
CA MET A 257 -4.77 -8.85 17.00
C MET A 257 -3.34 -8.74 17.53
N LEU A 258 -2.94 -9.71 18.36
CA LEU A 258 -1.59 -9.83 18.92
C LEU A 258 -1.12 -11.28 18.87
N PRO A 259 0.20 -11.55 18.92
CA PRO A 259 0.69 -12.87 19.29
C PRO A 259 0.13 -13.27 20.65
N THR A 260 -0.44 -14.47 20.76
CA THR A 260 -1.05 -14.96 22.02
C THR A 260 -0.05 -15.00 23.16
N SER A 261 1.21 -15.32 22.85
CA SER A 261 2.31 -15.29 23.82
C SER A 261 2.54 -13.88 24.39
N LEU A 262 2.58 -12.86 23.52
CA LEU A 262 2.79 -11.46 23.94
C LEU A 262 1.61 -10.95 24.78
N PHE A 263 0.35 -11.27 24.37
CA PHE A 263 -0.82 -10.88 25.16
C PHE A 263 -0.76 -11.47 26.59
N ARG A 264 -0.37 -12.74 26.72
CA ARG A 264 -0.20 -13.41 28.01
C ARG A 264 0.97 -12.86 28.83
N GLU A 265 2.11 -12.59 28.18
CA GLU A 265 3.29 -11.99 28.81
C GLU A 265 2.98 -10.62 29.41
N LEU A 266 2.20 -9.82 28.70
CA LEU A 266 1.74 -8.51 29.15
C LEU A 266 0.62 -8.58 30.20
N GLY A 267 0.09 -9.77 30.54
CA GLY A 267 -0.97 -9.96 31.51
C GLY A 267 -2.38 -9.66 31.00
N GLY A 268 -2.58 -9.64 29.69
CA GLY A 268 -3.87 -9.34 29.05
C GLY A 268 -4.30 -7.88 29.16
N PHE A 269 -5.60 -7.61 29.10
CA PHE A 269 -6.14 -6.31 29.48
C PHE A 269 -6.05 -6.11 30.99
N ASP A 270 -5.62 -4.92 31.42
CA ASP A 270 -5.45 -4.64 32.84
C ASP A 270 -6.81 -4.42 33.54
N PRO A 271 -7.16 -5.23 34.56
CA PRO A 271 -8.41 -5.07 35.31
C PRO A 271 -8.57 -3.70 35.98
N HIS A 272 -7.47 -2.93 36.11
CA HIS A 272 -7.53 -1.56 36.59
C HIS A 272 -8.48 -0.65 35.79
N TYR A 273 -8.68 -0.97 34.50
CA TYR A 273 -9.57 -0.24 33.62
C TYR A 273 -10.98 -0.84 33.51
N ALA A 274 -11.27 -1.89 34.28
CA ALA A 274 -12.64 -2.46 34.27
C ALA A 274 -13.69 -1.42 34.65
N PRO A 275 -14.93 -1.50 34.06
CA PRO A 275 -15.40 -2.56 33.17
C PRO A 275 -14.98 -2.39 31.71
N ALA A 276 -14.67 -1.15 31.24
CA ALA A 276 -14.28 -0.83 29.87
C ALA A 276 -13.69 0.59 29.75
N TYR A 277 -13.09 0.89 28.59
CA TYR A 277 -12.40 2.10 28.14
C TYR A 277 -10.99 2.27 28.70
N TYR A 278 -10.05 2.62 27.81
CA TYR A 278 -8.61 2.74 28.05
C TYR A 278 -7.85 1.43 28.24
N GLU A 279 -8.51 0.28 28.30
CA GLU A 279 -7.85 -1.03 28.35
C GLU A 279 -7.05 -1.32 27.07
N ASP A 280 -7.60 -0.93 25.92
CA ASP A 280 -6.98 -1.04 24.59
C ASP A 280 -5.81 -0.06 24.42
N THR A 281 -6.01 1.18 24.85
CA THR A 281 -4.98 2.23 24.83
C THR A 281 -3.83 1.88 25.76
N ASP A 282 -4.12 1.38 26.99
CA ASP A 282 -3.12 0.90 27.93
C ASP A 282 -2.35 -0.32 27.40
N LEU A 283 -3.06 -1.29 26.81
CA LEU A 283 -2.42 -2.45 26.19
C LEU A 283 -1.47 -2.01 25.07
N ALA A 284 -1.87 -1.06 24.22
CA ALA A 284 -1.03 -0.49 23.17
C ALA A 284 0.24 0.17 23.74
N PHE A 285 0.13 0.91 24.85
CA PHE A 285 1.29 1.50 25.52
C PHE A 285 2.21 0.44 26.13
N ARG A 286 1.66 -0.63 26.73
CA ARG A 286 2.46 -1.75 27.24
C ARG A 286 3.18 -2.51 26.13
N VAL A 287 2.54 -2.71 24.97
CA VAL A 287 3.15 -3.28 23.76
C VAL A 287 4.34 -2.42 23.32
N ARG A 288 4.16 -1.09 23.25
CA ARG A 288 5.23 -0.14 22.87
C ARG A 288 6.36 -0.12 23.92
N ALA A 289 6.04 -0.13 25.20
CA ALA A 289 7.03 -0.21 26.27
C ALA A 289 7.86 -1.51 26.25
N ALA A 290 7.30 -2.60 25.74
CA ALA A 290 8.00 -3.86 25.50
C ALA A 290 8.86 -3.86 24.21
N GLY A 291 8.94 -2.73 23.49
CA GLY A 291 9.78 -2.55 22.29
C GLY A 291 9.12 -2.99 20.99
N TRP A 292 7.81 -3.21 20.98
CA TRP A 292 7.03 -3.57 19.79
C TRP A 292 6.29 -2.37 19.20
N GLU A 293 5.90 -2.47 17.92
CA GLU A 293 5.04 -1.49 17.26
C GLU A 293 3.56 -1.85 17.39
N VAL A 294 2.72 -0.81 17.52
CA VAL A 294 1.27 -0.88 17.32
C VAL A 294 0.97 -0.36 15.92
N ARG A 295 0.26 -1.12 15.09
CA ARG A 295 0.00 -0.75 13.69
C ARG A 295 -1.47 -0.86 13.33
N VAL A 296 -1.94 0.05 12.50
CA VAL A 296 -3.22 -0.09 11.80
C VAL A 296 -3.00 -0.69 10.42
N GLU A 297 -3.85 -1.67 10.05
CA GLU A 297 -3.87 -2.29 8.71
C GLU A 297 -5.18 -1.96 7.97
N PRO A 298 -5.17 -0.98 7.08
CA PRO A 298 -6.38 -0.54 6.40
C PRO A 298 -6.98 -1.56 5.42
N ALA A 299 -6.20 -2.54 4.95
CA ALA A 299 -6.74 -3.62 4.12
C ALA A 299 -7.67 -4.54 4.92
N ALA A 300 -7.51 -4.59 6.25
CA ALA A 300 -8.47 -5.16 7.18
C ALA A 300 -9.52 -4.09 7.52
N THR A 301 -10.62 -4.08 6.81
CA THR A 301 -11.73 -3.14 7.06
C THR A 301 -12.87 -3.86 7.76
N ILE A 302 -13.35 -3.26 8.85
CA ILE A 302 -14.42 -3.78 9.70
C ILE A 302 -15.53 -2.74 9.78
N VAL A 303 -16.76 -3.15 9.56
CA VAL A 303 -17.95 -2.33 9.85
C VAL A 303 -18.27 -2.44 11.33
N HIS A 304 -18.36 -1.33 12.05
CA HIS A 304 -18.63 -1.30 13.48
C HIS A 304 -19.84 -0.41 13.82
N HIS A 305 -20.83 -1.00 14.44
CA HIS A 305 -22.09 -0.36 14.80
C HIS A 305 -22.02 0.39 16.13
N GLU A 306 -21.00 1.20 16.34
CA GLU A 306 -20.68 1.89 17.59
C GLU A 306 -21.90 2.34 18.43
N GLY A 307 -21.85 2.12 19.73
CA GLY A 307 -22.81 2.64 20.70
C GLY A 307 -24.02 1.75 20.98
N ILE A 308 -24.10 0.58 20.36
CA ILE A 308 -25.22 -0.36 20.56
C ILE A 308 -25.19 -0.98 21.97
N SER A 309 -23.98 -1.39 22.42
CA SER A 309 -23.81 -2.05 23.72
C SER A 309 -23.53 -1.05 24.85
N SER A 310 -22.94 0.11 24.55
CA SER A 310 -22.42 1.06 25.57
C SER A 310 -23.23 2.36 25.70
N GLY A 311 -24.22 2.59 24.82
CA GLY A 311 -24.96 3.86 24.74
C GLY A 311 -24.12 5.01 24.19
N THR A 312 -24.71 6.21 24.02
CA THR A 312 -24.03 7.41 23.48
C THR A 312 -23.80 8.51 24.51
N ASP A 313 -24.39 8.41 25.70
CA ASP A 313 -24.32 9.44 26.75
C ASP A 313 -23.05 9.27 27.62
N LEU A 314 -22.18 10.27 27.61
CA LEU A 314 -20.93 10.29 28.41
C LEU A 314 -21.17 10.46 29.93
N ALA A 315 -22.35 10.92 30.34
CA ALA A 315 -22.66 11.16 31.74
C ALA A 315 -23.31 9.95 32.42
N SER A 316 -23.73 8.94 31.67
CA SER A 316 -24.42 7.77 32.19
C SER A 316 -23.89 6.45 31.63
N GLY A 317 -24.25 5.34 32.29
CA GLY A 317 -23.89 4.00 31.82
C GLY A 317 -22.38 3.73 31.87
N ILE A 318 -21.90 2.89 30.93
CA ILE A 318 -20.50 2.46 30.85
C ILE A 318 -19.59 3.61 30.38
N LYS A 319 -20.10 4.54 29.55
CA LYS A 319 -19.28 5.66 29.03
C LYS A 319 -18.74 6.61 30.11
N ARG A 320 -19.34 6.67 31.30
CA ARG A 320 -18.78 7.44 32.42
C ARG A 320 -17.36 6.99 32.82
N PHE A 321 -17.03 5.72 32.58
CA PHE A 321 -15.69 5.18 32.88
C PHE A 321 -14.61 5.73 31.95
N GLN A 322 -14.97 6.30 30.81
CA GLN A 322 -14.00 6.93 29.93
C GLN A 322 -13.25 8.08 30.62
N ALA A 323 -13.98 8.94 31.35
CA ALA A 323 -13.36 10.04 32.10
C ALA A 323 -12.53 9.51 33.30
N VAL A 324 -13.06 8.52 34.04
CA VAL A 324 -12.39 7.93 35.20
C VAL A 324 -11.09 7.21 34.78
N ASN A 325 -11.17 6.41 33.73
CA ASN A 325 -10.03 5.62 33.26
C ASN A 325 -8.98 6.49 32.53
N ARG A 326 -9.39 7.61 31.89
CA ARG A 326 -8.44 8.62 31.40
C ARG A 326 -7.54 9.13 32.51
N GLU A 327 -8.07 9.46 33.66
CA GLU A 327 -7.29 9.95 34.79
C GLU A 327 -6.29 8.89 35.28
N LYS A 328 -6.72 7.62 35.38
CA LYS A 328 -5.82 6.50 35.72
C LYS A 328 -4.71 6.31 34.69
N PHE A 329 -5.06 6.43 33.41
CA PHE A 329 -4.13 6.32 32.29
C PHE A 329 -3.10 7.46 32.32
N LEU A 330 -3.54 8.69 32.52
CA LEU A 330 -2.68 9.87 32.65
C LEU A 330 -1.67 9.71 33.81
N GLN A 331 -2.12 9.21 34.97
CA GLN A 331 -1.25 8.99 36.12
C GLN A 331 -0.22 7.90 35.86
N ARG A 332 -0.61 6.80 35.19
CA ARG A 332 0.28 5.67 34.89
C ARG A 332 1.36 6.02 33.86
N TRP A 333 0.98 6.71 32.79
CA TRP A 333 1.80 6.94 31.60
C TRP A 333 2.33 8.38 31.49
N GLN A 334 2.44 9.09 32.60
CA GLN A 334 2.84 10.51 32.62
C GLN A 334 4.15 10.80 31.88
N ALA A 335 5.13 9.90 32.01
CA ALA A 335 6.44 10.07 31.37
C ALA A 335 6.37 9.89 29.85
N GLU A 336 5.65 8.88 29.38
CA GLU A 336 5.48 8.56 27.96
C GLU A 336 4.58 9.60 27.27
N LEU A 337 3.57 10.06 27.97
CA LEU A 337 2.66 11.11 27.47
C LEU A 337 3.35 12.47 27.28
N ALA A 338 4.44 12.73 27.97
CA ALA A 338 5.24 13.93 27.76
C ALA A 338 5.86 14.01 26.33
N ALA A 339 6.03 12.87 25.67
CA ALA A 339 6.50 12.79 24.29
C ALA A 339 5.36 12.83 23.25
N CYS A 340 4.11 12.72 23.71
CA CYS A 340 2.93 12.81 22.83
C CYS A 340 2.61 14.27 22.42
N PRO A 341 1.94 14.49 21.29
CA PRO A 341 1.57 15.82 20.85
C PRO A 341 0.55 16.48 21.81
N PRO A 342 0.48 17.81 21.86
CA PRO A 342 -0.60 18.48 22.58
C PRO A 342 -1.95 18.19 21.90
N PRO A 343 -3.07 18.31 22.64
CA PRO A 343 -4.41 18.18 22.08
C PRO A 343 -4.62 19.14 20.89
N ILE A 344 -5.33 18.67 19.87
CA ILE A 344 -5.66 19.46 18.69
C ILE A 344 -6.57 20.63 19.08
N VAL A 345 -6.20 21.83 18.67
CA VAL A 345 -6.94 23.06 18.95
C VAL A 345 -8.07 23.24 17.93
N ASP A 346 -7.77 23.02 16.64
CA ASP A 346 -8.75 23.13 15.56
C ASP A 346 -8.99 21.76 14.91
N PRO A 347 -10.14 21.13 15.18
CA PRO A 347 -10.47 19.82 14.61
C PRO A 347 -10.65 19.82 13.08
N ASP A 348 -10.72 21.01 12.45
CA ASP A 348 -10.79 21.15 10.99
C ASP A 348 -9.41 21.43 10.38
N ASP A 349 -8.38 21.74 11.18
CA ASP A 349 -7.01 21.93 10.67
C ASP A 349 -6.32 20.60 10.38
N ARG A 350 -6.44 20.16 9.13
CA ARG A 350 -5.80 18.94 8.65
C ARG A 350 -4.27 18.94 8.79
N ARG A 351 -3.61 20.09 8.86
CA ARG A 351 -2.14 20.18 9.04
C ARG A 351 -1.77 19.84 10.48
N GLU A 352 -2.52 20.39 11.44
CA GLU A 352 -2.35 20.08 12.85
C GLU A 352 -2.58 18.59 13.11
N ILE A 353 -3.70 18.03 12.57
CA ILE A 353 -4.05 16.62 12.70
C ILE A 353 -2.94 15.72 12.11
N ARG A 354 -2.44 16.01 10.89
CA ARG A 354 -1.38 15.19 10.28
C ARG A 354 -0.05 15.31 11.04
N ARG A 355 0.27 16.48 11.59
CA ARG A 355 1.45 16.66 12.45
C ARG A 355 1.34 15.81 13.72
N ALA A 356 0.17 15.82 14.37
CA ALA A 356 -0.09 14.99 15.54
C ALA A 356 -0.02 13.48 15.20
N ARG A 357 -0.60 13.06 14.09
CA ARG A 357 -0.52 11.68 13.59
C ARG A 357 0.92 11.19 13.41
N ASP A 358 1.80 12.05 12.92
CA ASP A 358 3.16 11.71 12.53
C ASP A 358 4.21 12.09 13.61
N HIS A 359 3.79 12.37 14.83
CA HIS A 359 4.66 12.90 15.91
C HIS A 359 5.86 11.99 16.24
N HIS A 360 5.76 10.70 15.96
CA HIS A 360 6.81 9.70 16.20
C HIS A 360 7.79 9.56 15.02
N LEU A 361 7.56 10.25 13.90
CA LEU A 361 8.43 10.19 12.72
C LEU A 361 9.49 11.30 12.76
N ASN A 362 10.64 11.05 12.16
CA ASN A 362 11.70 12.05 11.93
C ASN A 362 11.30 13.12 10.88
N GLY A 363 10.11 12.99 10.30
CA GLY A 363 9.53 13.84 9.26
C GLY A 363 8.97 13.00 8.11
N ARG A 364 8.58 13.65 7.01
CA ARG A 364 8.06 12.96 5.82
C ARG A 364 8.93 13.21 4.60
N VAL A 365 8.95 12.22 3.71
CA VAL A 365 9.59 12.29 2.40
C VAL A 365 8.51 12.18 1.33
N LEU A 366 8.50 13.13 0.39
CA LEU A 366 7.72 13.00 -0.84
C LEU A 366 8.60 12.37 -1.92
N ILE A 367 8.16 11.27 -2.49
CA ILE A 367 8.81 10.63 -3.63
C ILE A 367 7.90 10.77 -4.85
N VAL A 368 8.44 11.28 -5.96
CA VAL A 368 7.71 11.46 -7.22
C VAL A 368 8.43 10.70 -8.34
N ASP A 369 7.73 9.86 -9.07
CA ASP A 369 8.21 9.25 -10.31
C ASP A 369 7.12 9.33 -11.39
N ALA A 370 7.46 9.01 -12.61
CA ALA A 370 6.53 9.05 -13.75
C ALA A 370 5.29 8.16 -13.56
N ASP A 371 5.51 6.94 -13.07
CA ASP A 371 4.50 5.90 -12.88
C ASP A 371 4.69 5.22 -11.51
N THR A 372 3.67 4.49 -11.03
CA THR A 372 3.82 3.62 -9.86
C THR A 372 4.83 2.51 -10.16
N PRO A 373 5.80 2.23 -9.25
CA PRO A 373 6.80 1.21 -9.48
C PRO A 373 6.19 -0.18 -9.62
N GLU A 374 6.68 -0.95 -10.59
CA GLU A 374 6.34 -2.35 -10.88
C GLU A 374 7.59 -3.23 -10.63
N PRO A 375 7.96 -3.55 -9.36
CA PRO A 375 9.26 -4.16 -9.01
C PRO A 375 9.53 -5.51 -9.66
N ASP A 376 8.49 -6.22 -10.06
CA ASP A 376 8.57 -7.51 -10.78
C ASP A 376 8.74 -7.33 -12.30
N GLN A 377 8.77 -6.09 -12.81
CA GLN A 377 8.85 -5.81 -14.24
C GLN A 377 10.16 -5.15 -14.66
N ASP A 378 10.76 -4.36 -13.80
CA ASP A 378 12.01 -3.66 -14.09
C ASP A 378 12.83 -3.31 -12.83
N SER A 379 14.14 -3.19 -13.01
CA SER A 379 15.11 -2.95 -11.93
C SER A 379 15.02 -1.54 -11.33
N GLY A 380 14.60 -0.54 -12.09
CA GLY A 380 14.39 0.82 -11.60
C GLY A 380 13.25 0.89 -10.60
N SER A 381 12.15 0.21 -10.90
CA SER A 381 11.01 0.03 -9.99
C SER A 381 11.41 -0.70 -8.70
N LEU A 382 12.22 -1.76 -8.81
CA LEU A 382 12.71 -2.50 -7.66
C LEU A 382 13.61 -1.59 -6.79
N ARG A 383 14.55 -0.86 -7.41
CA ARG A 383 15.42 0.09 -6.73
C ARG A 383 14.60 1.19 -6.01
N LEU A 384 13.60 1.76 -6.67
CA LEU A 384 12.74 2.78 -6.06
C LEU A 384 12.02 2.24 -4.83
N ARG A 385 11.58 0.99 -4.87
CA ARG A 385 10.96 0.32 -3.72
C ARG A 385 11.94 0.21 -2.55
N TYR A 386 13.20 -0.19 -2.79
CA TYR A 386 14.22 -0.24 -1.75
C TYR A 386 14.55 1.15 -1.18
N LEU A 387 14.58 2.19 -2.01
CA LEU A 387 14.78 3.57 -1.53
C LEU A 387 13.65 4.02 -0.59
N MET A 388 12.39 3.66 -0.90
CA MET A 388 11.25 3.91 0.01
C MET A 388 11.42 3.19 1.35
N ASP A 389 11.86 1.92 1.31
CA ASP A 389 12.11 1.14 2.52
C ASP A 389 13.27 1.70 3.34
N CYS A 390 14.35 2.18 2.70
CA CYS A 390 15.45 2.87 3.39
C CYS A 390 14.97 4.11 4.13
N PHE A 391 14.16 4.97 3.52
CA PHE A 391 13.60 6.14 4.22
C PHE A 391 12.74 5.73 5.41
N ARG A 392 11.95 4.68 5.28
CA ARG A 392 11.12 4.16 6.39
C ARG A 392 11.98 3.61 7.53
N GLN A 393 13.04 2.86 7.22
CA GLN A 393 14.00 2.36 8.22
C GLN A 393 14.75 3.50 8.93
N LEU A 394 14.93 4.63 8.27
CA LEU A 394 15.48 5.85 8.86
C LEU A 394 14.45 6.65 9.68
N GLY A 395 13.23 6.12 9.88
CA GLY A 395 12.18 6.73 10.67
C GLY A 395 11.38 7.82 9.96
N TYR A 396 11.45 7.91 8.63
CA TYR A 396 10.66 8.87 7.86
C TYR A 396 9.36 8.26 7.34
N GLY A 397 8.27 9.02 7.39
CA GLY A 397 7.05 8.69 6.66
C GLY A 397 7.24 8.90 5.16
N VAL A 398 6.84 7.93 4.34
CA VAL A 398 6.96 8.04 2.88
C VAL A 398 5.60 8.32 2.25
N THR A 399 5.54 9.39 1.47
CA THR A 399 4.42 9.73 0.58
C THR A 399 4.90 9.58 -0.85
N PHE A 400 4.20 8.78 -1.65
CA PHE A 400 4.52 8.54 -3.05
C PHE A 400 3.47 9.17 -3.97
N LEU A 401 3.92 9.95 -4.95
CA LEU A 401 3.07 10.57 -5.97
C LEU A 401 3.52 10.14 -7.36
N PRO A 402 2.82 9.23 -8.04
CA PRO A 402 3.05 8.97 -9.46
C PRO A 402 2.59 10.20 -10.25
N ASP A 403 3.45 10.71 -11.15
CA ASP A 403 3.14 11.89 -11.97
C ASP A 403 1.92 11.69 -12.87
N ASN A 404 1.68 10.45 -13.31
CA ASN A 404 0.47 10.08 -14.06
C ASN A 404 -0.79 10.01 -13.18
N ARG A 405 -0.68 10.02 -11.85
CA ARG A 405 -1.74 9.94 -10.83
C ARG A 405 -2.67 8.73 -10.95
N VAL A 406 -2.21 7.66 -11.55
CA VAL A 406 -3.00 6.44 -11.74
C VAL A 406 -2.87 5.53 -10.53
N HIS A 407 -4.00 4.99 -10.05
CA HIS A 407 -4.01 3.86 -9.13
C HIS A 407 -3.64 2.59 -9.89
N ALA A 408 -2.45 2.06 -9.67
CA ALA A 408 -1.87 0.93 -10.41
C ALA A 408 -2.25 -0.46 -9.82
N GLY A 409 -3.47 -0.60 -9.32
CA GLY A 409 -4.01 -1.88 -8.86
C GLY A 409 -3.15 -2.51 -7.75
N ARG A 410 -2.63 -3.72 -8.01
CA ARG A 410 -1.81 -4.47 -7.04
C ARG A 410 -0.56 -3.74 -6.57
N TYR A 411 0.06 -2.94 -7.43
CA TYR A 411 1.29 -2.23 -7.11
C TYR A 411 1.04 -1.07 -6.14
N THR A 412 -0.04 -0.30 -6.34
CA THR A 412 -0.45 0.72 -5.36
C THR A 412 -0.77 0.07 -4.01
N ARG A 413 -1.54 -1.04 -4.00
CA ARG A 413 -1.83 -1.77 -2.76
C ARG A 413 -0.58 -2.33 -2.09
N ALA A 414 0.40 -2.81 -2.86
CA ALA A 414 1.67 -3.27 -2.32
C ALA A 414 2.47 -2.15 -1.63
N LEU A 415 2.47 -0.93 -2.18
CA LEU A 415 3.05 0.24 -1.53
C LEU A 415 2.30 0.58 -0.23
N GLN A 416 0.97 0.58 -0.26
CA GLN A 416 0.13 0.85 0.92
C GLN A 416 0.37 -0.17 2.03
N ALA A 417 0.39 -1.47 1.69
CA ALA A 417 0.69 -2.54 2.64
C ALA A 417 2.11 -2.44 3.23
N ALA A 418 3.05 -1.91 2.45
CA ALA A 418 4.40 -1.63 2.89
C ALA A 418 4.54 -0.36 3.72
N GLY A 419 3.48 0.39 3.97
CA GLY A 419 3.50 1.60 4.78
C GLY A 419 3.83 2.88 4.02
N VAL A 420 3.57 2.92 2.72
CA VAL A 420 3.73 4.10 1.88
C VAL A 420 2.35 4.73 1.59
N GLU A 421 2.21 6.01 1.92
CA GLU A 421 1.04 6.80 1.51
C GLU A 421 1.08 7.04 0.00
N ALA A 422 0.40 6.19 -0.78
CA ALA A 422 0.35 6.30 -2.23
C ALA A 422 -0.79 7.23 -2.67
N LEU A 423 -0.45 8.28 -3.42
CA LEU A 423 -1.38 9.30 -3.89
C LEU A 423 -1.85 9.00 -5.33
N TYR A 424 -3.13 9.23 -5.62
CA TYR A 424 -3.72 8.99 -6.94
C TYR A 424 -5.00 9.80 -7.15
N ASP A 425 -5.45 9.93 -8.40
CA ASP A 425 -6.75 10.55 -8.72
C ASP A 425 -7.92 9.68 -8.20
N PRO A 426 -9.01 10.30 -7.72
CA PRO A 426 -9.34 11.73 -7.83
C PRO A 426 -8.88 12.58 -6.62
N TRP A 427 -8.07 12.02 -5.71
CA TRP A 427 -7.69 12.68 -4.45
C TRP A 427 -6.70 13.84 -4.63
N ILE A 428 -6.01 13.90 -5.77
CA ILE A 428 -5.13 15.00 -6.16
C ILE A 428 -5.72 15.74 -7.36
N ASP A 429 -6.60 16.67 -7.11
CA ASP A 429 -7.24 17.47 -8.14
C ASP A 429 -6.30 18.54 -8.73
N SER A 430 -5.39 19.08 -7.92
CA SER A 430 -4.44 20.12 -8.29
C SER A 430 -3.11 19.94 -7.56
N LEU A 431 -2.00 19.85 -8.30
CA LEU A 431 -0.66 19.85 -7.71
C LEU A 431 -0.39 21.14 -6.93
N GLN A 432 -0.83 22.30 -7.45
CA GLN A 432 -0.68 23.58 -6.78
C GLN A 432 -1.34 23.57 -5.39
N ARG A 433 -2.58 23.05 -5.29
CA ARG A 433 -3.29 22.92 -4.02
C ARG A 433 -2.60 21.91 -3.10
N PHE A 434 -2.24 20.74 -3.62
CA PHE A 434 -1.54 19.72 -2.84
C PHE A 434 -0.26 20.27 -2.19
N PHE A 435 0.60 20.94 -2.97
CA PHE A 435 1.83 21.52 -2.45
C PHE A 435 1.57 22.69 -1.49
N ALA A 436 0.55 23.53 -1.76
CA ALA A 436 0.17 24.61 -0.84
C ALA A 436 -0.34 24.07 0.51
N GLU A 437 -1.04 22.93 0.53
CA GLU A 437 -1.58 22.32 1.73
C GLU A 437 -0.57 21.45 2.47
N ARG A 438 0.29 20.72 1.75
CA ARG A 438 1.14 19.67 2.31
C ARG A 438 2.65 19.90 2.14
N GLY A 439 3.06 20.89 1.35
CA GLY A 439 4.49 21.13 1.07
C GLY A 439 5.35 21.33 2.32
N GLY A 440 4.79 21.95 3.36
CA GLY A 440 5.46 22.15 4.65
C GLY A 440 5.66 20.89 5.50
N GLU A 441 5.06 19.74 5.13
CA GLU A 441 5.22 18.47 5.85
C GLU A 441 6.52 17.74 5.48
N PHE A 442 7.11 18.05 4.31
CA PHE A 442 8.20 17.28 3.76
C PHE A 442 9.57 17.81 4.20
N ALA A 443 10.36 16.92 4.80
CA ALA A 443 11.78 17.16 5.09
C ALA A 443 12.64 16.93 3.85
N PHE A 444 12.24 15.99 3.01
CA PHE A 444 12.89 15.67 1.74
C PHE A 444 11.84 15.56 0.64
N VAL A 445 12.24 15.97 -0.57
CA VAL A 445 11.49 15.67 -1.80
C VAL A 445 12.44 15.01 -2.77
N MET A 446 12.20 13.75 -3.12
CA MET A 446 12.94 13.02 -4.12
C MET A 446 12.12 12.92 -5.40
N ILE A 447 12.68 13.32 -6.53
CA ILE A 447 12.01 13.22 -7.84
C ILE A 447 12.89 12.48 -8.80
N SER A 448 12.32 11.42 -9.40
CA SER A 448 12.98 10.62 -10.42
C SER A 448 12.70 11.18 -11.82
N ARG A 449 13.71 11.13 -12.69
CA ARG A 449 13.66 11.52 -14.12
C ARG A 449 13.56 13.04 -14.33
N HIS A 450 14.45 13.58 -15.16
CA HIS A 450 14.57 15.02 -15.40
C HIS A 450 13.27 15.68 -15.90
N TYR A 451 12.52 15.01 -16.79
CA TYR A 451 11.29 15.56 -17.35
C TYR A 451 10.13 15.62 -16.36
N VAL A 452 10.16 14.77 -15.32
CA VAL A 452 9.26 14.88 -14.17
C VAL A 452 9.74 16.03 -13.30
N ALA A 453 11.00 16.01 -12.85
CA ALA A 453 11.56 17.00 -11.94
C ALA A 453 11.40 18.43 -12.45
N ALA A 454 11.67 18.68 -13.72
CA ALA A 454 11.53 20.01 -14.33
C ALA A 454 10.12 20.62 -14.17
N ARG A 455 9.08 19.80 -14.08
CA ARG A 455 7.70 20.27 -13.89
C ARG A 455 7.38 20.63 -12.44
N TYR A 456 8.13 20.11 -11.49
CA TYR A 456 7.90 20.29 -10.06
C TYR A 456 8.77 21.38 -9.43
N LEU A 457 9.88 21.77 -10.04
CA LEU A 457 10.86 22.71 -9.45
C LEU A 457 10.22 23.99 -8.92
N SER A 458 9.35 24.64 -9.69
CA SER A 458 8.69 25.89 -9.25
C SER A 458 7.73 25.67 -8.07
N LEU A 459 7.10 24.49 -7.98
CA LEU A 459 6.24 24.13 -6.85
C LEU A 459 7.07 23.89 -5.60
N LEU A 460 8.22 23.20 -5.73
CA LEU A 460 9.14 22.95 -4.62
C LEU A 460 9.67 24.25 -4.04
N GLN A 461 10.19 25.13 -4.90
CA GLN A 461 10.73 26.43 -4.47
C GLN A 461 9.70 27.28 -3.72
N ARG A 462 8.44 27.23 -4.16
CA ARG A 462 7.35 28.02 -3.57
C ARG A 462 6.78 27.44 -2.29
N HIS A 463 6.59 26.11 -2.23
CA HIS A 463 5.78 25.47 -1.20
C HIS A 463 6.57 24.52 -0.28
N CYS A 464 7.80 24.17 -0.64
CA CYS A 464 8.66 23.27 0.14
C CYS A 464 10.05 23.89 0.41
N PRO A 465 10.16 25.20 0.78
CA PRO A 465 11.48 25.85 0.91
C PRO A 465 12.37 25.22 1.99
N GLN A 466 11.78 24.50 2.95
CA GLN A 466 12.49 23.80 4.02
C GLN A 466 12.99 22.42 3.60
N ALA A 467 12.42 21.84 2.52
CA ALA A 467 12.74 20.48 2.11
C ALA A 467 14.06 20.41 1.34
N ARG A 468 14.83 19.35 1.57
CA ARG A 468 15.99 19.02 0.73
C ARG A 468 15.52 18.35 -0.55
N PHE A 469 15.90 18.91 -1.69
CA PHE A 469 15.56 18.35 -3.00
C PHE A 469 16.60 17.34 -3.45
N ILE A 470 16.19 16.08 -3.63
CA ILE A 470 16.99 14.99 -4.15
C ILE A 470 16.53 14.68 -5.58
N PHE A 471 17.41 14.78 -6.54
CA PHE A 471 17.14 14.37 -7.90
C PHE A 471 17.67 12.95 -8.14
N ASP A 472 16.81 12.02 -8.53
CA ASP A 472 17.18 10.67 -8.92
C ASP A 472 17.15 10.56 -10.45
N THR A 473 18.31 10.39 -11.07
CA THR A 473 18.42 10.33 -12.54
C THR A 473 17.75 9.09 -13.10
N VAL A 474 17.72 7.97 -12.35
CA VAL A 474 17.40 6.60 -12.81
C VAL A 474 18.44 6.09 -13.82
N ASP A 475 18.70 6.88 -14.83
CA ASP A 475 19.86 6.87 -15.75
C ASP A 475 20.02 8.28 -16.33
N LEU A 476 21.20 8.63 -16.81
CA LEU A 476 21.43 9.91 -17.50
C LEU A 476 20.78 9.86 -18.89
N HIS A 477 19.60 10.46 -19.01
CA HIS A 477 18.80 10.43 -20.23
C HIS A 477 19.55 11.06 -21.42
N TYR A 478 20.18 12.22 -21.21
CA TYR A 478 20.93 12.86 -22.29
C TYR A 478 22.10 12.00 -22.77
N LEU A 479 22.78 11.31 -21.87
CA LEU A 479 23.91 10.45 -22.23
C LEU A 479 23.47 9.26 -23.08
N ARG A 480 22.33 8.66 -22.76
CA ARG A 480 21.71 7.60 -23.56
C ARG A 480 21.30 8.11 -24.95
N GLU A 481 20.70 9.30 -25.01
CA GLU A 481 20.29 9.90 -26.28
C GLU A 481 21.49 10.32 -27.14
N GLU A 482 22.56 10.86 -26.56
CA GLU A 482 23.81 11.20 -27.25
C GLU A 482 24.45 9.94 -27.85
N ARG A 483 24.49 8.83 -27.11
CA ARG A 483 25.04 7.55 -27.58
C ARG A 483 24.21 6.98 -28.74
N LEU A 484 22.88 7.06 -28.66
CA LEU A 484 21.99 6.65 -29.77
C LEU A 484 22.23 7.53 -30.99
N ALA A 485 22.28 8.85 -30.81
CA ALA A 485 22.50 9.80 -31.91
C ALA A 485 23.84 9.58 -32.62
N ALA A 486 24.88 9.22 -31.86
CA ALA A 486 26.18 8.87 -32.40
C ALA A 486 26.15 7.54 -33.17
N LEU A 487 25.46 6.53 -32.64
CA LEU A 487 25.29 5.22 -33.29
C LEU A 487 24.58 5.33 -34.64
N GLU A 488 23.53 6.16 -34.71
CA GLU A 488 22.73 6.35 -35.93
C GLU A 488 23.25 7.45 -36.87
N GLY A 489 24.23 8.24 -36.43
CA GLY A 489 24.72 9.38 -37.22
C GLY A 489 23.67 10.47 -37.47
N SER A 490 22.64 10.59 -36.62
CA SER A 490 21.42 11.38 -36.87
C SER A 490 21.54 12.77 -36.25
N LEU A 491 21.57 13.82 -37.11
CA LEU A 491 21.53 15.21 -36.66
C LEU A 491 20.27 15.60 -35.88
N PRO A 492 19.05 15.13 -36.23
CA PRO A 492 17.86 15.37 -35.41
C PRO A 492 17.98 14.82 -34.01
N LEU A 493 18.51 13.59 -33.85
CA LEU A 493 18.73 12.97 -32.53
C LEU A 493 19.79 13.72 -31.72
N GLN A 494 20.86 14.21 -32.36
CA GLN A 494 21.87 15.04 -31.68
C GLN A 494 21.27 16.34 -31.11
N ARG A 495 20.38 16.99 -31.86
CA ARG A 495 19.66 18.20 -31.38
C ARG A 495 18.75 17.87 -30.21
N SER A 496 18.02 16.76 -30.26
CA SER A 496 17.17 16.28 -29.16
C SER A 496 18.00 16.02 -27.90
N ALA A 497 19.08 15.27 -28.04
CA ALA A 497 19.99 14.96 -26.94
C ALA A 497 20.59 16.21 -26.29
N ALA A 498 20.97 17.22 -27.11
CA ALA A 498 21.47 18.50 -26.60
C ALA A 498 20.40 19.30 -25.84
N GLN A 499 19.12 19.18 -26.21
CA GLN A 499 18.01 19.79 -25.46
C GLN A 499 17.78 19.05 -24.13
N THR A 500 17.76 17.71 -24.16
CA THR A 500 17.65 16.86 -22.95
C THR A 500 18.78 17.17 -21.99
N ARG A 501 20.03 17.28 -22.49
CA ARG A 501 21.20 17.61 -21.68
C ARG A 501 21.03 18.93 -20.92
N ARG A 502 20.59 19.99 -21.61
CA ARG A 502 20.34 21.28 -20.96
C ARG A 502 19.29 21.19 -19.86
N SER A 503 18.20 20.49 -20.12
CA SER A 503 17.12 20.29 -19.16
C SER A 503 17.56 19.45 -17.95
N GLU A 504 18.30 18.37 -18.19
CA GLU A 504 18.72 17.46 -17.14
C GLU A 504 19.80 18.08 -16.24
N LEU A 505 20.80 18.78 -16.85
CA LEU A 505 21.81 19.51 -16.10
C LEU A 505 21.22 20.65 -15.25
N ALA A 506 20.22 21.37 -15.77
CA ALA A 506 19.54 22.39 -14.97
C ALA A 506 18.82 21.83 -13.73
N VAL A 507 18.26 20.61 -13.82
CA VAL A 507 17.68 19.94 -12.65
C VAL A 507 18.76 19.50 -11.68
N ILE A 508 19.88 18.96 -12.18
CA ILE A 508 21.03 18.53 -11.37
C ILE A 508 21.63 19.71 -10.59
N GLU A 509 21.77 20.87 -11.23
CA GLU A 509 22.26 22.09 -10.59
C GLU A 509 21.30 22.66 -9.55
N ALA A 510 20.01 22.45 -9.72
CA ALA A 510 18.98 22.88 -8.78
C ALA A 510 18.81 21.95 -7.57
N ALA A 511 19.35 20.73 -7.62
CA ALA A 511 19.19 19.72 -6.59
C ALA A 511 20.20 19.88 -5.44
N ASP A 512 19.78 19.65 -4.20
CA ASP A 512 20.69 19.54 -3.05
C ASP A 512 21.58 18.30 -3.12
N ALA A 513 21.07 17.24 -3.75
CA ALA A 513 21.82 16.01 -4.04
C ALA A 513 21.26 15.33 -5.30
N THR A 514 22.15 14.75 -6.11
CA THR A 514 21.80 13.97 -7.28
C THR A 514 22.21 12.50 -7.09
N LEU A 515 21.30 11.59 -7.34
CA LEU A 515 21.56 10.15 -7.30
C LEU A 515 21.77 9.65 -8.73
N VAL A 516 22.86 8.91 -8.93
CA VAL A 516 23.18 8.19 -10.17
C VAL A 516 23.35 6.72 -9.86
N VAL A 517 23.19 5.85 -10.86
CA VAL A 517 23.23 4.40 -10.63
C VAL A 517 24.61 3.78 -10.86
N SER A 518 25.56 4.52 -11.44
CA SER A 518 26.91 3.98 -11.70
C SER A 518 28.04 4.98 -11.44
N PRO A 519 29.25 4.49 -11.11
CA PRO A 519 30.43 5.33 -11.02
C PRO A 519 30.78 6.05 -12.33
N VAL A 520 30.43 5.45 -13.48
CA VAL A 520 30.64 6.04 -14.80
C VAL A 520 29.82 7.32 -14.95
N GLU A 521 28.53 7.29 -14.59
CA GLU A 521 27.68 8.49 -14.63
C GLU A 521 28.17 9.56 -13.67
N LYS A 522 28.64 9.17 -12.47
CA LYS A 522 29.26 10.11 -11.52
C LYS A 522 30.49 10.78 -12.14
N ALA A 523 31.34 10.03 -12.85
CA ALA A 523 32.49 10.59 -13.53
C ALA A 523 32.09 11.58 -14.64
N VAL A 524 31.08 11.25 -15.44
CA VAL A 524 30.53 12.15 -16.47
C VAL A 524 29.99 13.44 -15.86
N LEU A 525 29.28 13.37 -14.75
CA LEU A 525 28.72 14.55 -14.08
C LEU A 525 29.78 15.40 -13.37
N ARG A 526 30.89 14.84 -12.94
CA ARG A 526 32.02 15.60 -12.38
C ARG A 526 32.54 16.66 -13.36
N ASP A 527 32.53 16.34 -14.66
CA ASP A 527 32.97 17.26 -15.70
C ASP A 527 31.83 18.15 -16.23
N ALA A 528 30.61 17.60 -16.32
CA ALA A 528 29.44 18.32 -16.85
C ALA A 528 28.75 19.26 -15.85
N ALA A 529 28.81 18.95 -14.56
CA ALA A 529 28.20 19.71 -13.45
C ALA A 529 29.10 19.68 -12.20
N PRO A 530 30.27 20.34 -12.20
CA PRO A 530 31.30 20.18 -11.15
C PRO A 530 30.84 20.69 -9.77
N GLY A 531 29.81 21.52 -9.69
CA GLY A 531 29.20 21.98 -8.44
C GLY A 531 28.17 21.04 -7.82
N ALA A 532 27.73 20.01 -8.54
CA ALA A 532 26.69 19.12 -8.09
C ALA A 532 27.19 18.10 -7.05
N ARG A 533 26.37 17.82 -6.03
CA ARG A 533 26.62 16.76 -5.05
C ARG A 533 26.08 15.42 -5.59
N VAL A 534 26.94 14.63 -6.20
CA VAL A 534 26.56 13.38 -6.87
C VAL A 534 26.90 12.17 -6.02
N HIS A 535 25.90 11.33 -5.76
CA HIS A 535 26.01 10.08 -5.02
C HIS A 535 25.66 8.88 -5.91
N VAL A 536 26.41 7.80 -5.79
CA VAL A 536 26.11 6.55 -6.49
C VAL A 536 25.23 5.69 -5.59
N ILE A 537 24.01 5.42 -6.03
CA ILE A 537 23.11 4.43 -5.44
C ILE A 537 22.65 3.52 -6.59
N SER A 538 23.31 2.39 -6.72
CA SER A 538 23.11 1.45 -7.81
C SER A 538 21.80 0.66 -7.67
N ASN A 539 21.50 -0.22 -8.62
CA ASN A 539 20.44 -1.19 -8.47
C ASN A 539 20.70 -2.10 -7.28
N VAL A 540 19.65 -2.43 -6.56
CA VAL A 540 19.71 -3.27 -5.36
C VAL A 540 19.14 -4.64 -5.71
N HIS A 541 19.89 -5.70 -5.37
CA HIS A 541 19.46 -7.08 -5.52
C HIS A 541 19.83 -7.86 -4.27
N GLU A 542 18.96 -8.76 -3.85
CA GLU A 542 19.27 -9.72 -2.81
C GLU A 542 20.19 -10.80 -3.36
N VAL A 543 21.23 -11.14 -2.59
CA VAL A 543 22.16 -12.19 -2.97
C VAL A 543 21.63 -13.52 -2.44
N VAL A 544 20.98 -14.30 -3.31
CA VAL A 544 20.41 -15.61 -2.95
C VAL A 544 21.37 -16.78 -3.16
N GLY A 545 22.56 -16.51 -3.69
CA GLY A 545 23.56 -17.53 -3.97
C GLY A 545 23.27 -18.30 -5.27
N SER A 546 23.86 -19.48 -5.40
CA SER A 546 23.74 -20.35 -6.56
C SER A 546 23.63 -21.81 -6.11
N ARG A 547 22.69 -22.55 -6.69
CA ARG A 547 22.42 -23.95 -6.34
C ARG A 547 23.17 -24.94 -7.26
N ARG A 548 23.40 -24.55 -8.54
CA ARG A 548 24.07 -25.41 -9.51
C ARG A 548 25.54 -25.03 -9.70
N PRO A 549 26.48 -26.00 -9.66
CA PRO A 549 27.86 -25.78 -10.02
C PRO A 549 27.98 -25.25 -11.47
N PHE A 550 28.99 -24.42 -11.73
CA PHE A 550 29.22 -23.82 -13.06
C PHE A 550 29.35 -24.89 -14.17
N ALA A 551 29.92 -26.05 -13.87
CA ALA A 551 30.09 -27.14 -14.83
C ALA A 551 28.77 -27.74 -15.33
N GLU A 552 27.72 -27.68 -14.52
CA GLU A 552 26.39 -28.21 -14.84
C GLU A 552 25.48 -27.19 -15.55
N ARG A 553 25.94 -25.94 -15.65
CA ARG A 553 25.21 -24.87 -16.32
C ARG A 553 25.45 -24.91 -17.82
N LYS A 554 24.40 -24.59 -18.56
CA LYS A 554 24.40 -24.53 -20.02
C LYS A 554 23.69 -23.25 -20.47
N ASP A 555 23.81 -22.91 -21.74
CA ASP A 555 23.04 -21.86 -22.40
C ASP A 555 23.41 -20.42 -21.98
N ILE A 556 22.83 -19.46 -22.70
CA ILE A 556 23.03 -18.03 -22.53
C ILE A 556 21.68 -17.38 -22.36
N PHE A 557 21.55 -16.35 -21.54
CA PHE A 557 20.32 -15.59 -21.44
C PHE A 557 20.54 -14.08 -21.40
N PHE A 558 19.50 -13.36 -21.83
CA PHE A 558 19.39 -11.91 -21.71
C PHE A 558 18.03 -11.58 -21.07
N VAL A 559 18.06 -10.80 -19.99
CA VAL A 559 16.86 -10.29 -19.32
C VAL A 559 16.75 -8.79 -19.58
N GLY A 560 15.59 -8.33 -20.05
CA GLY A 560 15.37 -6.90 -20.27
C GLY A 560 13.90 -6.55 -20.42
N GLY A 561 13.47 -5.41 -19.83
CA GLY A 561 12.18 -4.83 -20.12
C GLY A 561 12.16 -4.25 -21.54
N TYR A 562 11.42 -4.86 -22.45
CA TYR A 562 11.43 -4.44 -23.88
C TYR A 562 10.61 -3.17 -24.18
N GLN A 563 10.11 -2.48 -23.16
CA GLN A 563 9.66 -1.09 -23.28
C GLN A 563 10.85 -0.11 -23.38
N HIS A 564 12.03 -0.54 -22.94
CA HIS A 564 13.26 0.23 -23.02
C HIS A 564 13.94 -0.01 -24.38
N PRO A 565 14.03 1.01 -25.26
CA PRO A 565 14.56 0.84 -26.60
C PRO A 565 15.96 0.23 -26.69
N PRO A 566 16.92 0.53 -25.80
CA PRO A 566 18.22 -0.14 -25.78
C PRO A 566 18.15 -1.66 -25.66
N ASN A 567 17.18 -2.21 -24.93
CA ASN A 567 17.03 -3.67 -24.80
C ASN A 567 16.50 -4.32 -26.09
N VAL A 568 15.65 -3.60 -26.81
CA VAL A 568 15.15 -4.06 -28.13
C VAL A 568 16.29 -4.11 -29.13
N ASP A 569 17.08 -3.04 -29.21
CA ASP A 569 18.26 -2.96 -30.06
C ASP A 569 19.30 -4.03 -29.71
N ALA A 570 19.59 -4.22 -28.43
CA ALA A 570 20.51 -5.24 -27.93
C ALA A 570 20.11 -6.65 -28.36
N ALA A 571 18.83 -7.01 -28.21
CA ALA A 571 18.31 -8.30 -28.62
C ALA A 571 18.46 -8.51 -30.13
N GLN A 572 18.06 -7.53 -30.95
CA GLN A 572 18.15 -7.60 -32.40
C GLN A 572 19.60 -7.70 -32.88
N TRP A 573 20.48 -6.86 -32.34
CA TRP A 573 21.89 -6.88 -32.70
C TRP A 573 22.57 -8.19 -32.30
N PHE A 574 22.34 -8.67 -31.08
CA PHE A 574 22.95 -9.91 -30.61
C PHE A 574 22.52 -11.10 -31.47
N VAL A 575 21.22 -11.23 -31.72
CA VAL A 575 20.68 -12.35 -32.53
C VAL A 575 21.11 -12.23 -34.00
N GLY A 576 21.17 -11.02 -34.55
CA GLY A 576 21.53 -10.82 -35.95
C GLY A 576 23.03 -10.90 -36.23
N SER A 577 23.89 -10.47 -35.30
CA SER A 577 25.33 -10.30 -35.55
C SER A 577 26.23 -11.19 -34.70
N VAL A 578 25.84 -11.51 -33.45
CA VAL A 578 26.71 -12.26 -32.52
C VAL A 578 26.31 -13.74 -32.44
N TRP A 579 25.00 -14.00 -32.31
CA TRP A 579 24.49 -15.36 -32.15
C TRP A 579 24.86 -16.32 -33.28
N PRO A 580 24.88 -15.94 -34.56
CA PRO A 580 25.32 -16.83 -35.65
C PRO A 580 26.77 -17.29 -35.49
N LEU A 581 27.64 -16.44 -34.95
CA LEU A 581 29.06 -16.79 -34.71
C LEU A 581 29.18 -17.81 -33.58
N ILE A 582 28.46 -17.57 -32.47
CA ILE A 582 28.42 -18.51 -31.33
C ILE A 582 27.84 -19.86 -31.75
N ARG A 583 26.74 -19.82 -32.51
CA ARG A 583 26.02 -21.02 -32.94
C ARG A 583 26.85 -21.91 -33.86
N LYS A 584 27.75 -21.32 -34.64
CA LYS A 584 28.68 -22.04 -35.51
C LYS A 584 29.66 -22.91 -34.71
N GLU A 585 30.16 -22.39 -33.59
CA GLU A 585 31.14 -23.06 -32.74
C GLU A 585 30.48 -23.96 -31.67
N LEU A 586 29.30 -23.58 -31.21
CA LEU A 586 28.55 -24.24 -30.14
C LEU A 586 27.10 -24.55 -30.58
N PRO A 587 26.88 -25.56 -31.43
CA PRO A 587 25.58 -25.83 -32.06
C PRO A 587 24.50 -26.29 -31.07
N ASP A 588 24.87 -26.80 -29.90
CA ASP A 588 23.95 -27.40 -28.92
C ASP A 588 23.48 -26.48 -27.81
N ILE A 589 23.93 -25.20 -27.79
CA ILE A 589 23.49 -24.23 -26.80
C ILE A 589 22.27 -23.44 -27.30
N GLU A 590 21.48 -22.93 -26.37
CA GLU A 590 20.34 -22.06 -26.62
C GLU A 590 20.59 -20.65 -26.09
N PHE A 591 19.93 -19.67 -26.71
CA PHE A 591 19.90 -18.30 -26.24
C PHE A 591 18.49 -17.92 -25.80
N HIS A 592 18.33 -17.59 -24.52
CA HIS A 592 17.06 -17.28 -23.91
C HIS A 592 16.84 -15.77 -23.81
N LEU A 593 15.78 -15.27 -24.50
CA LEU A 593 15.30 -13.88 -24.40
C LEU A 593 14.16 -13.83 -23.38
N ILE A 594 14.37 -13.11 -22.29
CA ILE A 594 13.41 -13.02 -21.17
C ILE A 594 13.05 -11.55 -20.96
N GLY A 595 11.77 -11.27 -20.78
CA GLY A 595 11.32 -9.93 -20.42
C GLY A 595 9.91 -9.60 -20.88
N SER A 596 9.32 -8.60 -20.22
CA SER A 596 7.95 -8.18 -20.42
C SER A 596 7.79 -7.23 -21.62
N LYS A 597 6.55 -7.12 -22.12
CA LYS A 597 6.10 -6.08 -23.05
C LYS A 597 6.91 -6.02 -24.36
N ALA A 598 7.39 -7.19 -24.83
CA ALA A 598 8.17 -7.29 -26.05
C ALA A 598 7.35 -6.89 -27.31
N PRO A 599 7.91 -6.03 -28.18
CA PRO A 599 7.31 -5.74 -29.48
C PRO A 599 7.48 -6.95 -30.42
N GLU A 600 6.70 -6.98 -31.51
CA GLU A 600 6.71 -8.10 -32.48
C GLU A 600 8.11 -8.38 -33.04
N GLN A 601 8.90 -7.35 -33.31
CA GLN A 601 10.27 -7.46 -33.79
C GLN A 601 11.23 -8.22 -32.85
N VAL A 602 10.96 -8.26 -31.56
CA VAL A 602 11.73 -9.08 -30.60
C VAL A 602 11.18 -10.51 -30.53
N ARG A 603 9.88 -10.67 -30.59
CA ARG A 603 9.24 -12.01 -30.60
C ARG A 603 9.61 -12.80 -31.85
N ALA A 604 9.71 -12.12 -32.99
CA ALA A 604 10.12 -12.69 -34.26
C ALA A 604 11.58 -13.18 -34.29
N LEU A 605 12.42 -12.85 -33.28
CA LEU A 605 13.78 -13.38 -33.15
C LEU A 605 13.84 -14.85 -32.74
N ALA A 606 12.72 -15.42 -32.27
CA ALA A 606 12.65 -16.81 -31.89
C ALA A 606 12.91 -17.74 -33.07
N GLY A 607 13.68 -18.80 -32.87
CA GLY A 607 14.11 -19.75 -33.89
C GLY A 607 15.64 -19.88 -33.93
N ASN A 608 16.14 -20.86 -34.65
CA ASN A 608 17.59 -21.11 -34.78
C ASN A 608 18.35 -21.11 -33.44
N GLY A 609 17.79 -21.81 -32.42
CA GLY A 609 18.37 -21.89 -31.07
C GLY A 609 18.11 -20.66 -30.18
N VAL A 610 17.33 -19.67 -30.65
CA VAL A 610 16.84 -18.56 -29.82
C VAL A 610 15.46 -18.89 -29.28
N ARG A 611 15.27 -18.78 -27.98
CA ARG A 611 14.01 -19.01 -27.28
C ARG A 611 13.50 -17.71 -26.67
N PHE A 612 12.30 -17.30 -27.01
CA PHE A 612 11.63 -16.16 -26.43
C PHE A 612 10.62 -16.63 -25.36
N HIS A 613 10.81 -16.21 -24.10
CA HIS A 613 9.97 -16.63 -22.96
C HIS A 613 8.92 -15.58 -22.56
N GLY A 614 9.10 -14.33 -22.95
CA GLY A 614 8.27 -13.23 -22.43
C GLY A 614 8.55 -12.93 -20.96
N PHE A 615 7.54 -12.46 -20.24
CA PHE A 615 7.62 -12.25 -18.79
C PHE A 615 7.66 -13.59 -18.07
N VAL A 616 8.59 -13.74 -17.14
CA VAL A 616 8.66 -14.87 -16.20
C VAL A 616 8.60 -14.31 -14.78
N ALA A 617 7.82 -14.96 -13.94
CA ALA A 617 7.64 -14.53 -12.55
C ALA A 617 8.86 -14.87 -11.68
N ASP A 618 9.57 -15.92 -12.03
CA ASP A 618 10.77 -16.41 -11.34
C ASP A 618 11.92 -16.55 -12.33
N LEU A 619 13.03 -15.83 -12.06
CA LEU A 619 14.26 -15.88 -12.84
C LEU A 619 15.26 -16.92 -12.36
N GLU A 620 15.08 -17.52 -11.18
CA GLU A 620 16.03 -18.48 -10.60
C GLU A 620 16.37 -19.63 -11.55
N PRO A 621 15.44 -20.24 -12.30
CA PRO A 621 15.76 -21.34 -13.21
C PRO A 621 16.81 -20.99 -14.27
N TRP A 622 16.76 -19.73 -14.78
CA TRP A 622 17.75 -19.24 -15.76
C TRP A 622 19.05 -18.78 -15.12
N LEU A 623 18.96 -18.11 -13.97
CA LEU A 623 20.15 -17.68 -13.20
C LEU A 623 20.98 -18.88 -12.74
N ASP A 624 20.33 -19.96 -12.33
CA ASP A 624 20.98 -21.21 -11.92
C ASP A 624 21.30 -22.16 -13.08
N GLY A 625 20.49 -22.12 -14.14
CA GLY A 625 20.60 -23.04 -15.27
C GLY A 625 21.54 -22.57 -16.38
N CYS A 626 21.51 -21.29 -16.69
CA CYS A 626 22.36 -20.73 -17.74
C CYS A 626 23.77 -20.45 -17.24
N ARG A 627 24.74 -20.67 -18.13
CA ARG A 627 26.16 -20.45 -17.85
C ARG A 627 26.57 -18.99 -17.93
N ILE A 628 25.94 -18.23 -18.84
CA ILE A 628 26.30 -16.83 -19.14
C ILE A 628 25.04 -15.98 -19.19
N ALA A 629 25.05 -14.87 -18.44
CA ALA A 629 24.15 -13.76 -18.66
C ALA A 629 24.84 -12.72 -19.54
N VAL A 630 24.14 -12.18 -20.53
CA VAL A 630 24.67 -11.15 -21.42
C VAL A 630 23.86 -9.88 -21.32
N ALA A 631 24.51 -8.72 -21.47
CA ALA A 631 23.91 -7.40 -21.59
C ALA A 631 24.47 -6.70 -22.83
N PRO A 632 24.05 -7.09 -24.05
CA PRO A 632 24.71 -6.68 -25.29
C PRO A 632 24.24 -5.29 -25.77
N LEU A 633 24.22 -4.31 -24.90
CA LEU A 633 23.74 -2.96 -25.18
C LEU A 633 24.75 -2.21 -26.03
N ARG A 634 24.33 -1.72 -27.23
CA ARG A 634 25.15 -0.86 -28.08
C ARG A 634 25.11 0.60 -27.67
N TYR A 635 24.02 1.00 -27.02
CA TYR A 635 23.86 2.31 -26.42
C TYR A 635 23.01 2.18 -25.14
N GLY A 636 23.19 3.10 -24.22
CA GLY A 636 22.50 3.13 -22.94
C GLY A 636 23.17 4.11 -22.00
N ALA A 637 22.57 4.29 -20.84
CA ALA A 637 23.15 4.93 -19.67
C ALA A 637 22.79 4.07 -18.44
N GLY A 638 23.35 4.40 -17.28
CA GLY A 638 23.08 3.64 -16.09
C GLY A 638 24.10 2.52 -15.87
N ILE A 639 23.62 1.30 -15.60
CA ILE A 639 24.43 0.12 -15.28
C ILE A 639 24.61 -0.72 -16.53
#